data_dfd3330199d60e517c4966f86ade07b3
#
_entry.id   dfd3330199d60e517c4966f86ade07b3
#
_cell.length_a   1.000
_cell.length_b   1.000
_cell.length_c   1.000
_cell.angle_alpha   90.00
_cell.angle_beta   90.00
_cell.angle_gamma   90.00
#
_symmetry.space_group_name_H-M   'P 1'
#
loop_
_entity.id
_entity.type
_entity.pdbx_description
1 polymer ?
#
loop_
_entity_poly.entity_id
_entity_poly.type
_entity_poly.pdbx_seq_one_letter_code
_entity_poly.pdbx_strand_id
1 'polypeptide(L)'
;MRNKKISKLVDPSFRLYFLVGFLFAAVTVRVSIPLAICEAAAMAFLWWYFRHTAQKRREGIRQYIDDVTDDMTTADKASMLSAPFAMMVFRPDTQEILWSNDSFMQLTGVREDIFDNRIDDILPDFPTHWLLEGKSECPDTVMMGGRHFRVFGNLSHPSSRRGGQSLLATTYWTDVTEQDSLREENESRRPIVSVIVIDNYEELMKAGSEASRSAVLAAIDEKISTWLKDSHSLLRKFDRNRYVLVTTEQEYQKLLEGKFSVLDAVRSVVTEDGVAATLSIGVGKDVDDYETLYQNAMLSIEMALSRGGDQVVVRNRLDFEFYGGKAKSPEKRTKVKSRVMANALGELISDAGQIFVMGHAHADMDVVGAAAGICCIARKRGKKAQIVIDMEDNVAKPLLSKLAALPEYKDAFISGNDAFISAQPGALLVVVDTNRPDLVESEQLLDACNRVAVIDHHRRAANYIESAALNFHEPYASSASELVTELLQYLADPTDLLRAESEALLAGIVLDTKNFTMRTGGRTFEAAAFLRRAGADTSDVQRLFQSDLAGMIERYEIIRHAELVNGDIAVAAVEKEIDRVTAAKAADELLTLSGIHASVVLYKHGTGVNLSARSLGEINVQFIMEKLGGGGNSTTAGGQVNDATVDEVRERLLAAIDEYMEE
;
A
#
# COMPACT_ATOMS: atom_id res chain seq x y z
N MET A 1 -30.03 40.78 -29.17
CA MET A 1 -30.24 40.82 -30.66
C MET A 1 -31.67 41.23 -30.95
N ARG A 2 -31.88 42.41 -31.49
CA ARG A 2 -33.21 42.90 -31.94
C ARG A 2 -33.76 41.92 -32.99
N ASN A 3 -34.76 41.16 -32.61
CA ASN A 3 -35.28 40.08 -33.42
C ASN A 3 -35.92 40.67 -34.70
N LYS A 4 -35.12 40.79 -35.77
CA LYS A 4 -35.55 41.32 -37.10
C LYS A 4 -36.75 40.59 -37.69
N LYS A 5 -37.06 39.36 -37.20
CA LYS A 5 -38.21 38.57 -37.64
C LYS A 5 -39.56 39.14 -37.10
N ILE A 6 -39.58 39.55 -35.81
CA ILE A 6 -40.81 40.11 -35.21
C ILE A 6 -41.13 41.48 -35.83
N SER A 7 -40.13 42.31 -36.10
CA SER A 7 -40.30 43.60 -36.76
C SER A 7 -40.90 43.48 -38.16
N LYS A 8 -40.61 42.42 -38.93
CA LYS A 8 -41.19 42.18 -40.25
C LYS A 8 -42.63 41.67 -40.23
N LEU A 9 -43.04 40.97 -39.16
CA LEU A 9 -44.42 40.46 -38.98
C LEU A 9 -45.40 41.56 -38.55
N VAL A 10 -44.91 42.59 -37.87
CA VAL A 10 -45.74 43.68 -37.33
C VAL A 10 -45.86 44.84 -38.33
N ASP A 11 -45.03 44.91 -39.35
CA ASP A 11 -45.01 46.05 -40.31
C ASP A 11 -45.07 45.54 -41.75
N PRO A 12 -46.29 45.19 -42.23
CA PRO A 12 -46.43 44.92 -43.68
C PRO A 12 -46.11 46.22 -44.46
N SER A 13 -45.24 46.11 -45.43
CA SER A 13 -44.76 47.26 -46.23
C SER A 13 -45.86 47.80 -47.17
N PHE A 14 -46.80 48.56 -46.59
CA PHE A 14 -47.85 49.25 -47.38
C PHE A 14 -47.29 50.37 -48.22
N ARG A 15 -46.00 50.68 -48.17
CA ARG A 15 -45.37 51.77 -48.96
C ARG A 15 -45.64 51.67 -50.43
N LEU A 16 -45.66 50.45 -50.93
CA LEU A 16 -45.93 50.20 -52.36
C LEU A 16 -47.37 50.58 -52.76
N TYR A 17 -48.35 50.23 -51.90
CA TYR A 17 -49.75 50.52 -52.13
C TYR A 17 -50.04 52.04 -52.14
N PHE A 18 -49.45 52.77 -51.19
CA PHE A 18 -49.55 54.21 -51.14
C PHE A 18 -48.88 54.89 -52.36
N LEU A 19 -47.72 54.36 -52.77
CA LEU A 19 -47.00 54.88 -53.91
C LEU A 19 -47.81 54.69 -55.22
N VAL A 20 -48.46 53.55 -55.36
CA VAL A 20 -49.35 53.27 -56.53
C VAL A 20 -50.58 54.18 -56.49
N GLY A 21 -51.22 54.37 -55.32
CA GLY A 21 -52.34 55.24 -55.11
C GLY A 21 -52.05 56.71 -55.46
N PHE A 22 -50.91 57.25 -55.05
CA PHE A 22 -50.45 58.59 -55.40
C PHE A 22 -50.14 58.72 -56.89
N LEU A 23 -49.65 57.66 -57.51
CA LEU A 23 -49.38 57.61 -58.95
C LEU A 23 -50.73 57.67 -59.77
N PHE A 24 -51.76 56.99 -59.30
CA PHE A 24 -53.12 57.09 -59.85
C PHE A 24 -53.67 58.51 -59.72
N ALA A 25 -53.59 59.12 -58.50
CA ALA A 25 -54.01 60.50 -58.29
C ALA A 25 -53.31 61.49 -59.26
N ALA A 26 -52.03 61.29 -59.52
CA ALA A 26 -51.26 62.12 -60.47
C ALA A 26 -51.73 61.96 -61.95
N VAL A 27 -52.22 60.78 -62.29
CA VAL A 27 -52.82 60.55 -63.68
C VAL A 27 -54.20 61.21 -63.77
N THR A 28 -54.99 61.16 -62.66
CA THR A 28 -56.35 61.72 -62.57
C THR A 28 -56.36 63.26 -62.73
N VAL A 29 -55.22 63.96 -62.43
CA VAL A 29 -55.04 65.39 -62.62
C VAL A 29 -55.33 65.81 -64.11
N ARG A 30 -55.06 64.93 -65.03
CA ARG A 30 -55.30 65.20 -66.50
C ARG A 30 -56.77 65.14 -66.92
N VAL A 31 -57.60 64.49 -66.04
CA VAL A 31 -59.03 64.29 -66.29
C VAL A 31 -59.89 65.28 -65.48
N SER A 32 -59.60 65.46 -64.20
CA SER A 32 -60.34 66.35 -63.33
C SER A 32 -59.47 66.72 -62.06
N ILE A 33 -59.09 67.98 -61.94
CA ILE A 33 -58.29 68.50 -60.90
C ILE A 33 -58.95 68.34 -59.51
N PRO A 34 -60.29 68.62 -59.35
CA PRO A 34 -60.95 68.43 -58.04
C PRO A 34 -60.95 66.98 -57.59
N LEU A 35 -61.12 66.03 -58.52
CA LEU A 35 -61.12 64.59 -58.20
C LEU A 35 -59.73 64.12 -57.74
N ALA A 36 -58.68 64.55 -58.40
CA ALA A 36 -57.31 64.23 -57.97
C ALA A 36 -56.95 64.77 -56.58
N ILE A 37 -57.44 65.93 -56.19
CA ILE A 37 -57.26 66.51 -54.86
C ILE A 37 -57.96 65.65 -53.80
N CYS A 38 -59.19 65.17 -54.11
CA CYS A 38 -59.94 64.30 -53.17
C CYS A 38 -59.22 62.94 -52.99
N GLU A 39 -58.70 62.33 -54.08
CA GLU A 39 -57.95 61.08 -54.03
C GLU A 39 -56.64 61.25 -53.23
N ALA A 40 -55.89 62.31 -53.45
CA ALA A 40 -54.66 62.61 -52.72
C ALA A 40 -54.95 62.87 -51.18
N ALA A 41 -56.04 63.56 -50.90
CA ALA A 41 -56.47 63.79 -49.50
C ALA A 41 -56.90 62.50 -48.82
N ALA A 42 -57.65 61.61 -49.48
CA ALA A 42 -58.04 60.31 -49.01
C ALA A 42 -56.82 59.41 -48.78
N MET A 43 -55.84 59.40 -49.63
CA MET A 43 -54.62 58.65 -49.50
C MET A 43 -53.74 59.18 -48.35
N ALA A 44 -53.67 60.50 -48.18
CA ALA A 44 -52.94 61.11 -47.03
C ALA A 44 -53.61 60.77 -45.67
N PHE A 45 -54.98 60.79 -45.63
CA PHE A 45 -55.71 60.35 -44.48
C PHE A 45 -55.51 58.87 -44.16
N LEU A 46 -55.61 58.00 -45.17
CA LEU A 46 -55.34 56.56 -45.00
C LEU A 46 -53.89 56.30 -44.52
N TRP A 47 -52.92 57.01 -45.10
CA TRP A 47 -51.53 56.90 -44.63
C TRP A 47 -51.33 57.30 -43.14
N TRP A 48 -51.94 58.43 -42.73
CA TRP A 48 -51.93 58.90 -41.38
C TRP A 48 -52.62 57.89 -40.41
N TYR A 49 -53.82 57.39 -40.79
CA TYR A 49 -54.60 56.43 -40.05
C TYR A 49 -53.81 55.11 -39.84
N PHE A 50 -53.24 54.57 -40.85
CA PHE A 50 -52.43 53.35 -40.76
C PHE A 50 -51.19 53.57 -39.92
N ARG A 51 -50.50 54.69 -40.08
CA ARG A 51 -49.33 55.01 -39.26
C ARG A 51 -49.70 55.12 -37.79
N HIS A 52 -50.78 55.77 -37.44
CA HIS A 52 -51.25 55.92 -36.09
C HIS A 52 -51.70 54.60 -35.47
N THR A 53 -52.44 53.77 -36.19
CA THR A 53 -52.91 52.46 -35.73
C THR A 53 -51.74 51.46 -35.60
N ALA A 54 -50.77 51.46 -36.49
CA ALA A 54 -49.58 50.66 -36.39
C ALA A 54 -48.72 51.04 -35.16
N GLN A 55 -48.64 52.31 -34.83
CA GLN A 55 -47.95 52.80 -33.66
C GLN A 55 -48.61 52.33 -32.37
N LYS A 56 -49.96 52.45 -32.24
CA LYS A 56 -50.73 51.93 -31.10
C LYS A 56 -50.60 50.42 -30.93
N ARG A 57 -50.61 49.64 -32.01
CA ARG A 57 -50.40 48.19 -31.94
C ARG A 57 -48.98 47.85 -31.46
N ARG A 58 -47.95 48.59 -31.91
CA ARG A 58 -46.58 48.40 -31.45
C ARG A 58 -46.41 48.68 -29.95
N GLU A 59 -47.08 49.73 -29.47
CA GLU A 59 -47.05 50.06 -28.04
C GLU A 59 -47.77 49.00 -27.21
N GLY A 60 -48.95 48.52 -27.63
CA GLY A 60 -49.68 47.46 -26.93
C GLY A 60 -48.96 46.13 -26.89
N ILE A 61 -48.33 45.70 -28.01
CA ILE A 61 -47.53 44.46 -28.04
C ILE A 61 -46.26 44.60 -27.15
N ARG A 62 -45.67 45.77 -27.15
CA ARG A 62 -44.48 46.03 -26.31
C ARG A 62 -44.84 46.00 -24.84
N GLN A 63 -45.95 46.59 -24.46
CA GLN A 63 -46.45 46.60 -23.10
C GLN A 63 -46.81 45.17 -22.62
N TYR A 64 -47.48 44.37 -23.44
CA TYR A 64 -47.79 42.98 -23.14
C TYR A 64 -46.52 42.10 -22.98
N ILE A 65 -45.49 42.31 -23.81
CA ILE A 65 -44.20 41.58 -23.71
C ILE A 65 -43.44 42.01 -22.42
N ASP A 66 -43.47 43.31 -22.10
CA ASP A 66 -42.82 43.82 -20.90
C ASP A 66 -43.55 43.30 -19.64
N ASP A 67 -44.87 43.28 -19.61
CA ASP A 67 -45.71 42.76 -18.51
C ASP A 67 -45.49 41.25 -18.31
N VAL A 68 -45.51 40.43 -19.36
CA VAL A 68 -45.24 38.98 -19.26
C VAL A 68 -43.81 38.71 -18.81
N THR A 69 -42.84 39.52 -19.23
CA THR A 69 -41.43 39.36 -18.84
C THR A 69 -41.24 39.74 -17.37
N ASP A 70 -41.93 40.76 -16.88
CA ASP A 70 -41.89 41.16 -15.45
C ASP A 70 -42.60 40.14 -14.54
N ASP A 71 -43.71 39.56 -15.00
CA ASP A 71 -44.40 38.49 -14.25
C ASP A 71 -43.55 37.24 -14.14
N MET A 72 -42.86 36.82 -15.24
CA MET A 72 -41.95 35.68 -15.23
C MET A 72 -40.73 35.95 -14.33
N THR A 73 -40.12 37.13 -14.40
CA THR A 73 -39.00 37.49 -13.52
C THR A 73 -39.38 37.58 -12.06
N THR A 74 -40.61 38.00 -11.79
CA THR A 74 -41.15 38.06 -10.41
C THR A 74 -41.45 36.69 -9.85
N ALA A 75 -42.01 35.77 -10.66
CA ALA A 75 -42.23 34.37 -10.29
C ALA A 75 -40.93 33.62 -10.05
N ASP A 76 -39.90 33.82 -10.91
CA ASP A 76 -38.59 33.25 -10.73
C ASP A 76 -37.90 33.77 -9.43
N LYS A 77 -37.98 35.06 -9.18
CA LYS A 77 -37.44 35.67 -7.95
C LYS A 77 -38.18 35.15 -6.69
N ALA A 78 -39.51 35.07 -6.73
CA ALA A 78 -40.30 34.56 -5.61
C ALA A 78 -39.97 33.08 -5.33
N SER A 79 -39.77 32.28 -6.41
CA SER A 79 -39.39 30.86 -6.32
C SER A 79 -37.98 30.68 -5.74
N MET A 80 -37.01 31.52 -6.12
CA MET A 80 -35.65 31.52 -5.57
C MET A 80 -35.61 31.96 -4.08
N LEU A 81 -36.36 33.00 -3.72
CA LEU A 81 -36.43 33.50 -2.33
C LEU A 81 -37.05 32.48 -1.38
N SER A 82 -38.08 31.75 -1.83
CA SER A 82 -38.80 30.75 -1.04
C SER A 82 -38.26 29.33 -1.19
N ALA A 83 -37.14 29.13 -1.87
CA ALA A 83 -36.54 27.81 -2.04
C ALA A 83 -36.20 27.18 -0.67
N PRO A 84 -36.54 25.88 -0.45
CA PRO A 84 -36.34 25.22 0.84
C PRO A 84 -34.87 24.93 1.16
N PHE A 85 -33.99 25.14 0.21
CA PHE A 85 -32.53 24.96 0.36
C PHE A 85 -31.79 26.30 0.30
N ALA A 86 -30.69 26.39 1.00
CA ALA A 86 -29.86 27.58 1.03
C ALA A 86 -29.20 27.83 -0.31
N MET A 87 -29.27 29.08 -0.79
CA MET A 87 -28.69 29.48 -2.08
C MET A 87 -27.89 30.77 -1.94
N MET A 88 -26.77 30.84 -2.69
CA MET A 88 -25.96 32.02 -2.77
C MET A 88 -25.49 32.23 -4.21
N VAL A 89 -25.47 33.49 -4.66
CA VAL A 89 -24.94 33.91 -5.96
C VAL A 89 -23.79 34.87 -5.73
N PHE A 90 -22.66 34.62 -6.35
CA PHE A 90 -21.47 35.43 -6.21
C PHE A 90 -20.65 35.52 -7.51
N ARG A 91 -19.66 36.39 -7.54
CA ARG A 91 -18.68 36.50 -8.63
C ARG A 91 -17.44 35.67 -8.25
N PRO A 92 -17.08 34.64 -9.01
CA PRO A 92 -15.93 33.81 -8.68
C PRO A 92 -14.59 34.52 -8.85
N ASP A 93 -14.51 35.59 -9.66
CA ASP A 93 -13.30 36.42 -9.91
C ASP A 93 -13.00 37.40 -8.78
N THR A 94 -14.04 38.01 -8.18
CA THR A 94 -13.91 39.00 -7.08
C THR A 94 -14.30 38.44 -5.73
N GLN A 95 -14.94 37.26 -5.71
CA GLN A 95 -15.53 36.62 -4.53
C GLN A 95 -16.64 37.47 -3.87
N GLU A 96 -17.20 38.45 -4.60
CA GLU A 96 -18.24 39.35 -4.13
C GLU A 96 -19.61 38.65 -4.15
N ILE A 97 -20.30 38.65 -3.02
CA ILE A 97 -21.65 38.07 -2.89
C ILE A 97 -22.66 39.04 -3.49
N LEU A 98 -23.40 38.59 -4.47
CA LEU A 98 -24.40 39.38 -5.16
C LEU A 98 -25.81 39.16 -4.62
N TRP A 99 -26.08 37.95 -4.12
CA TRP A 99 -27.41 37.59 -3.64
C TRP A 99 -27.37 36.30 -2.81
N SER A 100 -28.26 36.20 -1.81
CA SER A 100 -28.55 34.95 -1.09
C SER A 100 -30.03 34.92 -0.72
N ASN A 101 -30.58 33.73 -0.49
CA ASN A 101 -31.94 33.60 -0.01
C ASN A 101 -32.01 33.56 1.53
N ASP A 102 -33.26 33.67 2.06
CA ASP A 102 -33.50 33.68 3.51
C ASP A 102 -32.97 32.40 4.20
N SER A 103 -33.05 31.24 3.51
CA SER A 103 -32.51 29.97 4.01
C SER A 103 -31.01 30.04 4.23
N PHE A 104 -30.25 30.64 3.32
CA PHE A 104 -28.79 30.82 3.46
C PHE A 104 -28.47 31.78 4.61
N MET A 105 -29.21 32.88 4.75
CA MET A 105 -29.01 33.84 5.83
C MET A 105 -29.33 33.24 7.22
N GLN A 106 -30.37 32.41 7.32
CA GLN A 106 -30.66 31.67 8.55
C GLN A 106 -29.56 30.68 8.94
N LEU A 107 -28.96 30.01 7.97
CA LEU A 107 -27.88 29.04 8.20
C LEU A 107 -26.59 29.71 8.64
N THR A 108 -26.23 30.84 8.03
CA THR A 108 -24.99 31.56 8.37
C THR A 108 -25.13 32.33 9.69
N GLY A 109 -26.35 32.54 10.18
CA GLY A 109 -26.60 33.38 11.36
C GLY A 109 -26.35 34.86 11.11
N VAL A 110 -26.03 35.25 9.88
CA VAL A 110 -25.83 36.67 9.50
C VAL A 110 -27.18 37.35 9.40
N ARG A 111 -27.45 38.35 10.25
CA ARG A 111 -28.72 39.06 10.32
C ARG A 111 -28.75 40.36 9.51
N GLU A 112 -27.65 40.76 8.94
CA GLU A 112 -27.50 41.98 8.13
C GLU A 112 -27.30 41.63 6.65
N ASP A 113 -27.65 42.58 5.76
CA ASP A 113 -27.47 42.41 4.30
C ASP A 113 -26.05 41.92 3.94
N ILE A 114 -25.99 40.73 3.37
CA ILE A 114 -24.72 40.11 2.96
C ILE A 114 -24.16 40.75 1.67
N PHE A 115 -24.90 41.68 1.06
CA PHE A 115 -24.53 42.36 -0.16
C PHE A 115 -23.24 43.17 0.03
N ASP A 116 -22.37 43.13 -0.98
CA ASP A 116 -21.04 43.76 -1.03
C ASP A 116 -19.99 43.12 -0.10
N ASN A 117 -20.29 42.05 0.65
CA ASN A 117 -19.30 41.29 1.40
C ASN A 117 -18.60 40.26 0.48
N ARG A 118 -17.36 39.94 0.81
CA ARG A 118 -16.64 38.85 0.14
C ARG A 118 -16.98 37.52 0.80
N ILE A 119 -16.93 36.43 0.03
CA ILE A 119 -17.15 35.08 0.58
C ILE A 119 -16.16 34.79 1.69
N ASP A 120 -14.88 35.16 1.52
CA ASP A 120 -13.83 34.96 2.52
C ASP A 120 -14.12 35.63 3.88
N ASP A 121 -14.93 36.71 3.90
CA ASP A 121 -15.32 37.39 5.13
C ASP A 121 -16.35 36.58 5.94
N ILE A 122 -17.14 35.72 5.28
CA ILE A 122 -18.20 34.91 5.88
C ILE A 122 -17.77 33.46 6.03
N LEU A 123 -17.03 32.94 5.06
CA LEU A 123 -16.52 31.57 4.95
C LEU A 123 -15.05 31.60 4.60
N PRO A 124 -14.17 31.78 5.60
CA PRO A 124 -12.73 31.66 5.38
C PRO A 124 -12.39 30.32 4.74
N ASP A 125 -11.52 30.31 3.75
CA ASP A 125 -11.05 29.11 3.04
C ASP A 125 -12.10 28.40 2.17
N PHE A 126 -13.22 29.04 1.78
CA PHE A 126 -14.18 28.44 0.86
C PHE A 126 -13.54 28.23 -0.53
N PRO A 127 -13.37 26.99 -1.00
CA PRO A 127 -12.75 26.74 -2.29
C PRO A 127 -13.70 27.16 -3.41
N THR A 128 -13.28 28.09 -4.27
CA THR A 128 -14.08 28.52 -5.45
C THR A 128 -13.58 27.95 -6.76
N HIS A 129 -12.38 27.38 -6.79
CA HIS A 129 -11.68 26.90 -7.99
C HIS A 129 -12.40 25.76 -8.69
N TRP A 130 -13.09 24.88 -7.96
CA TRP A 130 -13.83 23.74 -8.53
C TRP A 130 -14.92 24.17 -9.50
N LEU A 131 -15.56 25.33 -9.26
CA LEU A 131 -16.53 25.90 -10.18
C LEU A 131 -15.85 26.32 -11.50
N LEU A 132 -14.67 26.89 -11.44
CA LEU A 132 -13.90 27.29 -12.63
C LEU A 132 -13.38 26.07 -13.42
N GLU A 133 -13.17 24.95 -12.76
CA GLU A 133 -12.83 23.66 -13.37
C GLU A 133 -14.04 22.97 -14.03
N GLY A 134 -15.24 23.54 -13.90
CA GLY A 134 -16.48 23.01 -14.47
C GLY A 134 -17.09 21.85 -13.68
N LYS A 135 -16.65 21.64 -12.43
CA LYS A 135 -17.29 20.68 -11.51
C LYS A 135 -18.62 21.24 -11.02
N SER A 136 -19.60 20.38 -10.82
CA SER A 136 -20.95 20.73 -10.32
C SER A 136 -21.10 20.56 -8.80
N GLU A 137 -20.08 19.98 -8.12
CA GLU A 137 -20.09 19.71 -6.68
C GLU A 137 -18.73 20.07 -6.09
N CYS A 138 -18.74 20.68 -4.90
CA CYS A 138 -17.52 20.95 -4.14
C CYS A 138 -16.90 19.62 -3.69
N PRO A 139 -15.59 19.40 -3.92
CA PRO A 139 -14.92 18.15 -3.52
C PRO A 139 -15.00 17.87 -2.02
N ASP A 140 -14.96 18.92 -1.20
CA ASP A 140 -14.91 18.83 0.24
C ASP A 140 -16.23 19.33 0.87
N THR A 141 -16.59 18.74 1.99
CA THR A 141 -17.69 19.21 2.83
C THR A 141 -17.30 20.54 3.48
N VAL A 142 -18.16 21.54 3.40
CA VAL A 142 -17.89 22.88 3.94
C VAL A 142 -18.47 23.00 5.34
N MET A 143 -17.63 23.38 6.29
CA MET A 143 -18.07 23.66 7.66
C MET A 143 -18.52 25.11 7.83
N MET A 144 -19.72 25.31 8.37
CA MET A 144 -20.27 26.63 8.65
C MET A 144 -21.17 26.63 9.89
N GLY A 145 -20.87 27.48 10.86
CA GLY A 145 -21.65 27.58 12.08
C GLY A 145 -21.80 26.27 12.88
N GLY A 146 -20.77 25.39 12.82
CA GLY A 146 -20.76 24.08 13.47
C GLY A 146 -21.61 23.02 12.76
N ARG A 147 -21.99 23.27 11.50
CA ARG A 147 -22.72 22.34 10.63
C ARG A 147 -21.91 22.02 9.39
N HIS A 148 -22.15 20.84 8.82
CA HIS A 148 -21.53 20.34 7.61
C HIS A 148 -22.46 20.52 6.41
N PHE A 149 -21.93 21.12 5.33
CA PHE A 149 -22.69 21.36 4.10
C PHE A 149 -22.03 20.74 2.89
N ARG A 150 -22.81 20.03 2.11
CA ARG A 150 -22.45 19.66 0.75
C ARG A 150 -22.89 20.78 -0.19
N VAL A 151 -21.97 21.29 -0.99
CA VAL A 151 -22.19 22.46 -1.84
C VAL A 151 -22.18 22.05 -3.30
N PHE A 152 -23.28 22.32 -3.99
CA PHE A 152 -23.40 22.18 -5.43
C PHE A 152 -23.38 23.56 -6.07
N GLY A 153 -22.91 23.66 -7.33
CA GLY A 153 -22.88 24.95 -7.99
C GLY A 153 -22.76 24.85 -9.50
N ASN A 154 -23.12 25.95 -10.15
CA ASN A 154 -22.93 26.11 -11.58
C ASN A 154 -22.48 27.54 -11.91
N LEU A 155 -21.82 27.67 -13.07
CA LEU A 155 -21.43 28.95 -13.64
C LEU A 155 -22.40 29.38 -14.74
N SER A 156 -22.80 30.64 -14.71
CA SER A 156 -23.61 31.24 -15.76
C SER A 156 -23.01 32.56 -16.28
N HIS A 157 -23.24 32.83 -17.55
CA HIS A 157 -22.89 34.11 -18.16
C HIS A 157 -24.13 34.99 -18.18
N PRO A 158 -24.17 36.08 -17.42
CA PRO A 158 -25.30 37.00 -17.50
C PRO A 158 -25.35 37.65 -18.87
N SER A 159 -26.52 37.63 -19.50
CA SER A 159 -26.78 38.32 -20.78
C SER A 159 -26.88 39.83 -20.56
N SER A 160 -25.81 40.47 -20.11
CA SER A 160 -25.80 41.92 -19.86
C SER A 160 -25.66 42.73 -21.15
N ARG A 161 -26.53 43.71 -21.31
CA ARG A 161 -26.51 44.69 -22.43
C ARG A 161 -25.36 45.72 -22.34
N ARG A 162 -24.53 45.68 -21.31
CA ARG A 162 -23.38 46.58 -21.10
C ARG A 162 -22.12 45.72 -20.95
N GLY A 163 -21.33 45.68 -21.94
CA GLY A 163 -20.06 44.99 -22.18
C GLY A 163 -19.13 44.65 -21.02
N GLY A 164 -19.48 43.69 -20.19
CA GLY A 164 -18.59 43.06 -19.23
C GLY A 164 -18.94 41.55 -19.20
N GLN A 165 -17.99 40.69 -19.53
CA GLN A 165 -18.09 39.24 -19.39
C GLN A 165 -17.75 38.87 -17.93
N SER A 166 -18.63 39.17 -16.95
CA SER A 166 -18.45 38.66 -15.59
C SER A 166 -19.17 37.32 -15.47
N LEU A 167 -18.48 36.30 -15.01
CA LEU A 167 -19.03 35.00 -14.61
C LEU A 167 -19.86 35.17 -13.32
N LEU A 168 -21.00 34.46 -13.25
CA LEU A 168 -21.77 34.34 -12.03
C LEU A 168 -21.78 32.87 -11.58
N ALA A 169 -21.45 32.63 -10.32
CA ALA A 169 -21.59 31.33 -9.66
C ALA A 169 -22.87 31.32 -8.83
N THR A 170 -23.68 30.31 -9.03
CA THR A 170 -24.83 30.00 -8.18
C THR A 170 -24.54 28.73 -7.42
N THR A 171 -24.61 28.78 -6.08
CA THR A 171 -24.37 27.62 -5.21
C THR A 171 -25.61 27.26 -4.41
N TYR A 172 -25.76 25.96 -4.18
CA TYR A 172 -26.83 25.32 -3.44
C TYR A 172 -26.22 24.53 -2.28
N TRP A 173 -26.72 24.73 -1.08
CA TRP A 173 -26.14 24.22 0.15
C TRP A 173 -27.10 23.22 0.78
N THR A 174 -26.66 22.01 0.98
CA THR A 174 -27.43 20.94 1.63
C THR A 174 -26.78 20.64 2.97
N ASP A 175 -27.53 20.76 4.06
CA ASP A 175 -27.08 20.37 5.39
C ASP A 175 -26.96 18.83 5.45
N VAL A 176 -25.76 18.35 5.67
CA VAL A 176 -25.42 16.93 5.79
C VAL A 176 -24.89 16.58 7.18
N THR A 177 -25.02 17.49 8.15
CA THR A 177 -24.48 17.35 9.51
C THR A 177 -24.94 16.05 10.17
N GLU A 178 -26.22 15.76 10.11
CA GLU A 178 -26.78 14.53 10.71
C GLU A 178 -26.28 13.29 9.95
N GLN A 179 -26.21 13.37 8.63
CA GLN A 179 -25.72 12.27 7.80
C GLN A 179 -24.23 11.98 8.07
N ASP A 180 -23.40 13.02 8.14
CA ASP A 180 -21.98 12.89 8.43
C ASP A 180 -21.74 12.39 9.86
N SER A 181 -22.46 12.94 10.85
CA SER A 181 -22.35 12.47 12.23
C SER A 181 -22.77 11.01 12.41
N LEU A 182 -23.86 10.59 11.75
CA LEU A 182 -24.29 9.18 11.75
C LEU A 182 -23.29 8.28 11.03
N ARG A 183 -22.66 8.78 9.97
CA ARG A 183 -21.61 8.05 9.27
C ARG A 183 -20.38 7.89 10.14
N GLU A 184 -19.88 8.95 10.76
CA GLU A 184 -18.76 8.91 11.70
C GLU A 184 -19.05 8.01 12.90
N GLU A 185 -20.26 8.10 13.47
CA GLU A 185 -20.70 7.22 14.56
C GLU A 185 -20.72 5.76 14.11
N ASN A 186 -21.24 5.47 12.92
CA ASN A 186 -21.28 4.11 12.38
C ASN A 186 -19.86 3.58 12.09
N GLU A 187 -18.97 4.40 11.52
CA GLU A 187 -17.58 4.05 11.28
C GLU A 187 -16.83 3.80 12.60
N SER A 188 -17.01 4.66 13.60
CA SER A 188 -16.37 4.51 14.92
C SER A 188 -16.86 3.28 15.70
N ARG A 189 -18.09 2.82 15.44
CA ARG A 189 -18.71 1.64 16.06
C ARG A 189 -18.52 0.34 15.28
N ARG A 190 -17.84 0.37 14.13
CA ARG A 190 -17.56 -0.86 13.37
C ARG A 190 -16.89 -1.89 14.26
N PRO A 191 -17.34 -3.16 14.23
CA PRO A 191 -16.75 -4.21 15.03
C PRO A 191 -15.39 -4.62 14.48
N ILE A 192 -14.47 -4.90 15.39
CA ILE A 192 -13.16 -5.50 15.11
C ILE A 192 -13.06 -6.75 15.95
N VAL A 193 -12.62 -7.83 15.34
CA VAL A 193 -12.35 -9.09 16.02
C VAL A 193 -10.85 -9.34 16.06
N SER A 194 -10.34 -9.61 17.25
CA SER A 194 -8.93 -9.99 17.44
C SER A 194 -8.83 -11.34 18.14
N VAL A 195 -7.84 -12.13 17.75
CA VAL A 195 -7.44 -13.35 18.44
C VAL A 195 -6.10 -13.11 19.08
N ILE A 196 -5.99 -13.44 20.37
CA ILE A 196 -4.76 -13.28 21.16
C ILE A 196 -4.26 -14.67 21.52
N VAL A 197 -2.97 -14.93 21.32
CA VAL A 197 -2.35 -16.24 21.58
C VAL A 197 -1.09 -16.05 22.43
N ILE A 198 -0.94 -16.86 23.47
CA ILE A 198 0.32 -17.00 24.20
C ILE A 198 1.21 -17.93 23.37
N ASP A 199 2.27 -17.39 22.74
CA ASP A 199 3.07 -18.08 21.73
C ASP A 199 3.81 -19.31 22.27
N ASN A 200 4.46 -19.14 23.42
CA ASN A 200 5.32 -20.14 24.04
C ASN A 200 4.65 -20.85 25.24
N TYR A 201 3.32 -20.99 25.20
CA TYR A 201 2.53 -21.60 26.29
C TYR A 201 3.08 -22.96 26.77
N GLU A 202 3.42 -23.87 25.85
CA GLU A 202 3.92 -25.20 26.23
C GLU A 202 5.29 -25.12 26.94
N GLU A 203 6.12 -24.15 26.57
CA GLU A 203 7.42 -23.93 27.20
C GLU A 203 7.25 -23.39 28.63
N LEU A 204 6.35 -22.39 28.79
CA LEU A 204 5.98 -21.87 30.11
C LEU A 204 5.40 -22.98 31.01
N MET A 205 4.67 -23.94 30.43
CA MET A 205 4.08 -25.07 31.17
C MET A 205 5.08 -26.19 31.49
N LYS A 206 6.25 -26.21 30.90
CA LYS A 206 7.34 -27.16 31.28
C LYS A 206 8.21 -26.63 32.44
N ALA A 207 8.24 -25.32 32.65
CA ALA A 207 9.05 -24.67 33.65
C ALA A 207 8.44 -24.76 35.06
N GLY A 208 9.24 -25.03 36.05
CA GLY A 208 8.89 -24.89 37.46
C GLY A 208 7.81 -25.82 38.03
N SER A 209 7.32 -25.52 39.21
CA SER A 209 6.26 -26.22 39.92
C SER A 209 4.86 -25.88 39.37
N GLU A 210 3.83 -26.67 39.72
CA GLU A 210 2.43 -26.41 39.32
C GLU A 210 1.93 -25.06 39.85
N ALA A 211 2.36 -24.66 41.05
CA ALA A 211 2.04 -23.35 41.61
C ALA A 211 2.68 -22.21 40.83
N SER A 212 3.95 -22.36 40.42
CA SER A 212 4.66 -21.37 39.58
C SER A 212 4.01 -21.19 38.22
N ARG A 213 3.62 -22.28 37.57
CA ARG A 213 2.90 -22.24 36.27
C ARG A 213 1.57 -21.51 36.38
N SER A 214 0.79 -21.78 37.42
CA SER A 214 -0.49 -21.10 37.66
C SER A 214 -0.28 -19.62 37.95
N ALA A 215 0.77 -19.23 38.65
CA ALA A 215 1.12 -17.83 38.91
C ALA A 215 1.51 -17.08 37.63
N VAL A 216 2.31 -17.70 36.75
CA VAL A 216 2.68 -17.12 35.44
C VAL A 216 1.45 -16.87 34.58
N LEU A 217 0.53 -17.85 34.46
CA LEU A 217 -0.71 -17.67 33.69
C LEU A 217 -1.61 -16.58 34.29
N ALA A 218 -1.75 -16.54 35.61
CA ALA A 218 -2.51 -15.49 36.30
C ALA A 218 -1.92 -14.10 36.05
N ALA A 219 -0.59 -13.98 36.04
CA ALA A 219 0.09 -12.72 35.73
C ALA A 219 -0.14 -12.30 34.29
N ILE A 220 -0.12 -13.22 33.30
CA ILE A 220 -0.44 -12.93 31.91
C ILE A 220 -1.90 -12.46 31.76
N ASP A 221 -2.86 -13.19 32.38
CA ASP A 221 -4.27 -12.85 32.39
C ASP A 221 -4.52 -11.46 32.99
N GLU A 222 -3.79 -11.11 34.06
CA GLU A 222 -3.83 -9.79 34.69
C GLU A 222 -3.31 -8.69 33.76
N LYS A 223 -2.18 -8.91 33.06
CA LYS A 223 -1.63 -7.93 32.12
C LYS A 223 -2.59 -7.65 30.97
N ILE A 224 -3.17 -8.69 30.38
CA ILE A 224 -4.16 -8.56 29.28
C ILE A 224 -5.41 -7.82 29.80
N SER A 225 -5.91 -8.18 30.98
CA SER A 225 -7.10 -7.54 31.56
C SER A 225 -6.85 -6.08 31.94
N THR A 226 -5.66 -5.76 32.45
CA THR A 226 -5.26 -4.39 32.79
C THR A 226 -5.14 -3.52 31.55
N TRP A 227 -4.59 -4.05 30.45
CA TRP A 227 -4.49 -3.36 29.18
C TRP A 227 -5.86 -2.95 28.61
N LEU A 228 -6.91 -3.76 28.85
CA LEU A 228 -8.28 -3.50 28.38
C LEU A 228 -9.17 -2.84 29.43
N LYS A 229 -8.68 -2.48 30.61
CA LYS A 229 -9.48 -2.04 31.76
C LYS A 229 -10.40 -0.86 31.45
N ASP A 230 -9.90 0.10 30.65
CA ASP A 230 -10.64 1.33 30.31
C ASP A 230 -11.31 1.25 28.93
N SER A 231 -11.33 0.06 28.31
CA SER A 231 -11.96 -0.17 27.02
C SER A 231 -13.34 -0.83 27.16
N HIS A 232 -14.29 -0.47 26.29
CA HIS A 232 -15.60 -1.11 26.18
C HIS A 232 -15.54 -2.36 25.29
N SER A 233 -14.58 -3.25 25.57
CA SER A 233 -14.29 -4.42 24.77
C SER A 233 -14.73 -5.72 25.44
N LEU A 234 -15.09 -6.72 24.65
CA LEU A 234 -15.40 -8.07 25.13
C LEU A 234 -14.18 -8.98 24.98
N LEU A 235 -13.56 -9.34 26.08
CA LEU A 235 -12.49 -10.36 26.13
C LEU A 235 -13.04 -11.69 26.63
N ARG A 236 -12.76 -12.79 25.92
CA ARG A 236 -13.10 -14.15 26.33
C ARG A 236 -11.94 -15.11 26.06
N LYS A 237 -11.53 -15.85 27.09
CA LYS A 237 -10.61 -16.99 26.95
C LYS A 237 -11.43 -18.19 26.50
N PHE A 238 -11.09 -18.78 25.33
CA PHE A 238 -11.81 -19.91 24.76
C PHE A 238 -10.96 -21.19 24.71
N ASP A 239 -9.64 -21.07 24.89
CA ASP A 239 -8.71 -22.18 25.03
C ASP A 239 -7.64 -21.84 26.06
N ARG A 240 -6.78 -22.81 26.40
CA ARG A 240 -5.74 -22.68 27.44
C ARG A 240 -4.80 -21.51 27.20
N ASN A 241 -4.49 -21.23 25.93
CA ASN A 241 -3.55 -20.18 25.51
C ASN A 241 -4.17 -19.17 24.54
N ARG A 242 -5.51 -19.18 24.34
CA ARG A 242 -6.15 -18.34 23.32
C ARG A 242 -7.31 -17.52 23.89
N TYR A 243 -7.41 -16.29 23.44
CA TYR A 243 -8.49 -15.36 23.76
C TYR A 243 -9.09 -14.78 22.48
N VAL A 244 -10.36 -14.47 22.52
CA VAL A 244 -11.04 -13.62 21.52
C VAL A 244 -11.33 -12.29 22.17
N LEU A 245 -11.00 -11.23 21.46
CA LEU A 245 -11.30 -9.85 21.78
C LEU A 245 -12.20 -9.27 20.70
N VAL A 246 -13.37 -8.78 21.10
CA VAL A 246 -14.26 -8.02 20.21
C VAL A 246 -14.30 -6.57 20.71
N THR A 247 -13.99 -5.65 19.84
CA THR A 247 -13.91 -4.23 20.13
C THR A 247 -14.52 -3.40 19.00
N THR A 248 -14.63 -2.09 19.18
CA THR A 248 -15.04 -1.15 18.13
C THR A 248 -13.83 -0.48 17.49
N GLU A 249 -13.99 0.12 16.30
CA GLU A 249 -12.94 0.89 15.63
C GLU A 249 -12.38 1.98 16.56
N GLN A 250 -13.24 2.70 17.27
CA GLN A 250 -12.81 3.76 18.20
C GLN A 250 -11.90 3.24 19.31
N GLU A 251 -12.23 2.09 19.91
CA GLU A 251 -11.41 1.50 20.97
C GLU A 251 -10.12 0.91 20.40
N TYR A 252 -10.19 0.32 19.20
CA TYR A 252 -9.03 -0.20 18.50
C TYR A 252 -8.00 0.90 18.20
N GLN A 253 -8.43 2.07 17.78
CA GLN A 253 -7.53 3.20 17.54
C GLN A 253 -6.76 3.61 18.80
N LYS A 254 -7.39 3.58 19.97
CA LYS A 254 -6.69 3.81 21.26
C LYS A 254 -5.63 2.75 21.56
N LEU A 255 -5.92 1.47 21.23
CA LEU A 255 -4.97 0.38 21.40
C LEU A 255 -3.78 0.54 20.43
N LEU A 256 -4.03 1.03 19.23
CA LEU A 256 -3.03 1.32 18.20
C LEU A 256 -2.14 2.50 18.61
N GLU A 257 -2.72 3.62 19.08
CA GLU A 257 -1.99 4.77 19.64
C GLU A 257 -1.07 4.34 20.80
N GLY A 258 -1.55 3.41 21.62
CA GLY A 258 -0.76 2.78 22.70
C GLY A 258 0.28 1.77 22.18
N LYS A 259 0.50 1.67 20.85
CA LYS A 259 1.46 0.76 20.20
C LYS A 259 1.36 -0.69 20.74
N PHE A 260 0.15 -1.14 21.10
CA PHE A 260 -0.10 -2.46 21.68
C PHE A 260 0.84 -2.79 22.85
N SER A 261 0.95 -1.91 23.82
CA SER A 261 1.86 -2.02 24.98
C SER A 261 1.72 -3.32 25.79
N VAL A 262 0.64 -4.07 25.58
CA VAL A 262 0.42 -5.40 26.18
C VAL A 262 1.52 -6.40 25.82
N LEU A 263 2.13 -6.28 24.63
CA LEU A 263 3.24 -7.15 24.21
C LEU A 263 4.42 -7.01 25.20
N ASP A 264 4.82 -5.78 25.49
CA ASP A 264 5.91 -5.51 26.44
C ASP A 264 5.53 -5.86 27.88
N ALA A 265 4.28 -5.58 28.26
CA ALA A 265 3.77 -5.92 29.57
C ALA A 265 3.77 -7.44 29.82
N VAL A 266 3.40 -8.25 28.82
CA VAL A 266 3.42 -9.72 28.92
C VAL A 266 4.86 -10.24 28.89
N ARG A 267 5.74 -9.64 28.09
CA ARG A 267 7.16 -10.01 28.03
C ARG A 267 7.89 -9.82 29.37
N SER A 268 7.41 -8.91 30.22
CA SER A 268 7.93 -8.75 31.57
C SER A 268 7.60 -9.90 32.52
N VAL A 269 6.68 -10.80 32.14
CA VAL A 269 6.34 -12.00 32.91
C VAL A 269 7.34 -13.10 32.58
N VAL A 270 8.18 -13.47 33.54
CA VAL A 270 9.28 -14.43 33.37
C VAL A 270 9.10 -15.60 34.33
N THR A 271 9.36 -16.81 33.87
CA THR A 271 9.39 -18.03 34.73
C THR A 271 10.61 -18.04 35.63
N GLU A 272 10.62 -18.93 36.63
CA GLU A 272 11.80 -19.16 37.51
C GLU A 272 13.05 -19.56 36.72
N ASP A 273 12.88 -20.23 35.57
CA ASP A 273 13.96 -20.66 34.68
C ASP A 273 14.38 -19.56 33.69
N GLY A 274 13.87 -18.34 33.83
CA GLY A 274 14.24 -17.20 32.99
C GLY A 274 13.54 -17.13 31.63
N VAL A 275 12.47 -17.93 31.38
CA VAL A 275 11.71 -17.88 30.14
C VAL A 275 10.67 -16.77 30.19
N ALA A 276 10.79 -15.78 29.34
CA ALA A 276 9.81 -14.70 29.20
C ALA A 276 8.57 -15.15 28.41
N ALA A 277 7.38 -14.72 28.84
CA ALA A 277 6.15 -14.97 28.09
C ALA A 277 6.09 -14.07 26.85
N THR A 278 5.60 -14.61 25.74
CA THR A 278 5.35 -13.85 24.51
C THR A 278 3.91 -13.98 24.03
N LEU A 279 3.41 -12.93 23.40
CA LEU A 279 2.01 -12.82 22.98
C LEU A 279 1.93 -12.40 21.52
N SER A 280 1.09 -13.07 20.74
CA SER A 280 0.73 -12.62 19.39
C SER A 280 -0.74 -12.23 19.35
N ILE A 281 -1.05 -11.19 18.56
CA ILE A 281 -2.40 -10.70 18.34
C ILE A 281 -2.67 -10.66 16.85
N GLY A 282 -3.70 -11.38 16.40
CA GLY A 282 -4.21 -11.27 15.03
C GLY A 282 -5.50 -10.47 15.02
N VAL A 283 -5.58 -9.47 14.16
CA VAL A 283 -6.72 -8.56 14.05
C VAL A 283 -7.36 -8.69 12.68
N GLY A 284 -8.69 -8.84 12.65
CA GLY A 284 -9.52 -8.76 11.45
C GLY A 284 -10.41 -7.53 11.49
N LYS A 285 -10.36 -6.69 10.46
CA LYS A 285 -11.12 -5.45 10.35
C LYS A 285 -11.62 -5.18 8.92
N ASP A 286 -12.43 -4.15 8.75
CA ASP A 286 -12.92 -3.61 7.47
C ASP A 286 -13.80 -4.56 6.64
N VAL A 287 -14.49 -5.50 7.31
CA VAL A 287 -15.52 -6.36 6.71
C VAL A 287 -16.80 -6.31 7.55
N ASP A 288 -17.95 -6.64 6.94
CA ASP A 288 -19.25 -6.37 7.52
C ASP A 288 -19.82 -7.54 8.35
N ASP A 289 -19.19 -8.73 8.31
CA ASP A 289 -19.65 -9.91 9.04
C ASP A 289 -18.61 -10.46 10.03
N TYR A 290 -19.09 -10.94 11.17
CA TYR A 290 -18.25 -11.43 12.27
C TYR A 290 -17.48 -12.70 11.94
N GLU A 291 -17.99 -13.55 11.05
CA GLU A 291 -17.31 -14.79 10.67
C GLU A 291 -16.06 -14.49 9.87
N THR A 292 -16.17 -13.61 8.86
CA THR A 292 -15.03 -13.15 8.06
C THR A 292 -14.03 -12.35 8.91
N LEU A 293 -14.50 -11.50 9.85
CA LEU A 293 -13.61 -10.82 10.79
C LEU A 293 -12.80 -11.82 11.62
N TYR A 294 -13.44 -12.88 12.14
CA TYR A 294 -12.77 -13.91 12.91
C TYR A 294 -11.78 -14.70 12.05
N GLN A 295 -12.15 -15.10 10.83
CA GLN A 295 -11.27 -15.77 9.89
C GLN A 295 -10.04 -14.92 9.56
N ASN A 296 -10.23 -13.63 9.31
CA ASN A 296 -9.13 -12.68 9.10
C ASN A 296 -8.22 -12.56 10.32
N ALA A 297 -8.78 -12.54 11.53
CA ALA A 297 -8.01 -12.54 12.76
C ALA A 297 -7.20 -13.84 12.92
N MET A 298 -7.78 -15.00 12.57
CA MET A 298 -7.07 -16.29 12.60
C MET A 298 -5.93 -16.34 11.59
N LEU A 299 -6.14 -15.87 10.35
CA LEU A 299 -5.07 -15.75 9.36
C LEU A 299 -3.96 -14.81 9.84
N SER A 300 -4.32 -13.72 10.49
CA SER A 300 -3.36 -12.77 11.09
C SER A 300 -2.54 -13.42 12.20
N ILE A 301 -3.16 -14.29 13.05
CA ILE A 301 -2.42 -15.07 14.04
C ILE A 301 -1.46 -16.07 13.38
N GLU A 302 -1.89 -16.78 12.35
CA GLU A 302 -1.01 -17.70 11.62
C GLU A 302 0.17 -16.94 11.01
N MET A 303 -0.08 -15.75 10.46
CA MET A 303 0.95 -14.86 9.97
C MET A 303 1.90 -14.42 11.09
N ALA A 304 1.38 -13.96 12.24
CA ALA A 304 2.19 -13.55 13.39
C ALA A 304 3.10 -14.69 13.88
N LEU A 305 2.54 -15.88 14.07
CA LEU A 305 3.28 -17.06 14.55
C LEU A 305 4.32 -17.53 13.52
N SER A 306 4.00 -17.47 12.22
CA SER A 306 4.94 -17.83 11.16
C SER A 306 6.12 -16.84 11.05
N ARG A 307 5.96 -15.62 11.53
CA ARG A 307 7.02 -14.59 11.59
C ARG A 307 7.80 -14.61 12.89
N GLY A 308 7.52 -15.57 13.77
CA GLY A 308 8.21 -15.75 15.03
C GLY A 308 7.43 -15.37 16.28
N GLY A 309 6.21 -14.92 16.16
CA GLY A 309 5.37 -14.47 17.29
C GLY A 309 5.78 -13.10 17.84
N ASP A 310 5.27 -12.78 19.05
CA ASP A 310 5.56 -11.56 19.79
C ASP A 310 5.26 -10.28 19.01
N GLN A 311 4.13 -10.29 18.28
CA GLN A 311 3.73 -9.19 17.41
C GLN A 311 2.22 -9.13 17.21
N VAL A 312 1.75 -7.99 16.71
CA VAL A 312 0.39 -7.80 16.23
C VAL A 312 0.40 -7.81 14.71
N VAL A 313 -0.51 -8.57 14.13
CA VAL A 313 -0.76 -8.57 12.69
C VAL A 313 -2.21 -8.18 12.47
N VAL A 314 -2.42 -7.19 11.63
CA VAL A 314 -3.74 -6.67 11.29
C VAL A 314 -4.01 -6.97 9.83
N ARG A 315 -5.13 -7.62 9.55
CA ARG A 315 -5.64 -7.81 8.20
C ARG A 315 -6.80 -6.87 7.95
N ASN A 316 -6.61 -5.94 7.03
CA ASN A 316 -7.66 -5.14 6.43
C ASN A 316 -8.12 -5.80 5.09
N ARG A 317 -9.01 -5.15 4.34
CA ARG A 317 -9.53 -5.68 3.06
C ARG A 317 -8.45 -6.04 2.04
N LEU A 318 -7.31 -5.37 2.05
CA LEU A 318 -6.35 -5.35 0.94
C LEU A 318 -4.96 -5.84 1.35
N ASP A 319 -4.54 -5.69 2.62
CA ASP A 319 -3.16 -5.91 3.03
C ASP A 319 -3.03 -6.33 4.51
N PHE A 320 -1.80 -6.67 4.89
CA PHE A 320 -1.41 -6.97 6.27
C PHE A 320 -0.50 -5.86 6.82
N GLU A 321 -0.83 -5.39 8.01
CA GLU A 321 -0.02 -4.46 8.78
C GLU A 321 0.62 -5.17 9.98
N PHE A 322 1.84 -4.78 10.35
CA PHE A 322 2.63 -5.47 11.37
C PHE A 322 3.12 -4.50 12.44
N TYR A 323 2.92 -4.86 13.71
CA TYR A 323 3.34 -4.05 14.87
C TYR A 323 4.08 -4.94 15.86
N GLY A 324 5.22 -4.47 16.42
CA GLY A 324 6.02 -5.24 17.39
C GLY A 324 7.07 -6.13 16.71
N GLY A 325 7.35 -7.30 17.25
CA GLY A 325 8.35 -8.26 16.73
C GLY A 325 9.80 -7.92 17.11
N LYS A 326 10.01 -7.28 18.29
CA LYS A 326 11.33 -6.88 18.81
C LYS A 326 12.08 -8.01 19.53
N ALA A 327 11.39 -9.07 19.97
CA ALA A 327 12.02 -10.12 20.78
C ALA A 327 12.91 -11.04 19.92
N LYS A 328 14.11 -11.33 20.45
CA LYS A 328 14.89 -12.51 20.06
C LYS A 328 14.20 -13.71 20.73
N SER A 329 13.27 -14.38 20.02
CA SER A 329 12.62 -15.57 20.56
C SER A 329 13.63 -16.69 20.73
N PRO A 330 13.57 -17.49 21.83
CA PRO A 330 14.44 -18.63 22.01
C PRO A 330 14.18 -19.69 20.92
N GLU A 331 15.24 -20.37 20.51
CA GLU A 331 15.23 -21.45 19.55
C GLU A 331 14.23 -22.56 19.99
N LYS A 332 13.13 -22.74 19.24
CA LYS A 332 12.16 -23.82 19.51
C LYS A 332 12.75 -25.16 19.08
N ARG A 333 13.12 -26.02 20.04
CA ARG A 333 13.59 -27.38 19.79
C ARG A 333 12.41 -28.32 19.49
N THR A 334 11.99 -28.45 18.22
CA THR A 334 10.98 -29.43 17.85
C THR A 334 11.48 -30.41 16.78
N LYS A 335 12.38 -31.32 17.15
CA LYS A 335 12.81 -32.46 16.31
C LYS A 335 11.62 -33.30 15.80
N VAL A 336 10.47 -33.23 16.47
CA VAL A 336 9.23 -33.90 16.03
C VAL A 336 8.70 -33.32 14.74
N LYS A 337 8.68 -31.96 14.60
CA LYS A 337 8.20 -31.30 13.39
C LYS A 337 9.08 -31.63 12.18
N SER A 338 10.41 -31.55 12.34
CA SER A 338 11.36 -31.88 11.27
C SER A 338 11.20 -33.35 10.80
N ARG A 339 10.97 -34.28 11.74
CA ARG A 339 10.69 -35.70 11.40
C ARG A 339 9.39 -35.87 10.62
N VAL A 340 8.32 -35.21 11.03
CA VAL A 340 7.02 -35.27 10.32
C VAL A 340 7.14 -34.69 8.92
N MET A 341 7.80 -33.52 8.79
CA MET A 341 8.03 -32.87 7.50
C MET A 341 8.93 -33.71 6.59
N ALA A 342 9.98 -34.34 7.15
CA ALA A 342 10.84 -35.26 6.41
C ALA A 342 10.03 -36.43 5.81
N ASN A 343 9.23 -37.11 6.62
CA ASN A 343 8.41 -38.20 6.12
C ASN A 343 7.45 -37.73 5.01
N ALA A 344 6.74 -36.61 5.21
CA ALA A 344 5.82 -36.08 4.23
C ALA A 344 6.53 -35.67 2.92
N LEU A 345 7.69 -35.02 2.98
CA LEU A 345 8.51 -34.71 1.80
C LEU A 345 8.97 -35.98 1.09
N GLY A 346 9.38 -36.98 1.87
CA GLY A 346 9.78 -38.30 1.36
C GLY A 346 8.69 -38.98 0.55
N GLU A 347 7.45 -38.94 1.03
CA GLU A 347 6.27 -39.50 0.31
C GLU A 347 6.00 -38.69 -0.97
N LEU A 348 5.99 -37.34 -0.89
CA LEU A 348 5.79 -36.48 -2.05
C LEU A 348 6.82 -36.76 -3.17
N ILE A 349 8.11 -36.91 -2.81
CA ILE A 349 9.19 -37.22 -3.75
C ILE A 349 9.01 -38.63 -4.34
N SER A 350 8.65 -39.62 -3.50
CA SER A 350 8.46 -41.00 -3.97
C SER A 350 7.31 -41.14 -4.97
N ASP A 351 6.22 -40.41 -4.76
CA ASP A 351 5.03 -40.41 -5.61
C ASP A 351 5.18 -39.58 -6.88
N ALA A 352 6.14 -38.62 -6.91
CA ALA A 352 6.32 -37.74 -8.05
C ALA A 352 6.89 -38.47 -9.26
N GLY A 353 6.33 -38.20 -10.44
CA GLY A 353 6.88 -38.65 -11.73
C GLY A 353 8.00 -37.72 -12.22
N GLN A 354 7.93 -36.47 -11.90
CA GLN A 354 8.91 -35.42 -12.24
C GLN A 354 9.10 -34.51 -11.02
N ILE A 355 10.32 -34.06 -10.77
CA ILE A 355 10.67 -33.23 -9.61
C ILE A 355 11.50 -32.05 -10.09
N PHE A 356 10.98 -30.85 -9.78
CA PHE A 356 11.71 -29.60 -9.93
C PHE A 356 12.05 -29.01 -8.57
N VAL A 357 13.21 -28.37 -8.48
CA VAL A 357 13.65 -27.62 -7.29
C VAL A 357 14.03 -26.24 -7.74
N MET A 358 13.44 -25.20 -7.19
CA MET A 358 13.82 -23.81 -7.48
C MET A 358 13.85 -22.97 -6.19
N GLY A 359 14.63 -21.90 -6.20
CA GLY A 359 14.63 -20.90 -5.15
C GLY A 359 14.19 -19.55 -5.66
N HIS A 360 14.69 -18.50 -5.02
CA HIS A 360 14.49 -17.14 -5.50
C HIS A 360 15.34 -16.86 -6.75
N ALA A 361 14.90 -15.90 -7.57
CA ALA A 361 15.68 -15.36 -8.68
C ALA A 361 17.04 -14.81 -8.18
N HIS A 362 18.07 -14.84 -9.05
CA HIS A 362 19.46 -14.55 -8.66
C HIS A 362 19.97 -15.45 -7.52
N ALA A 363 19.80 -16.75 -7.68
CA ALA A 363 20.09 -17.77 -6.67
C ALA A 363 21.48 -17.58 -6.01
N ASP A 364 21.50 -17.72 -4.70
CA ASP A 364 22.72 -17.70 -3.89
C ASP A 364 23.16 -19.10 -3.44
N MET A 365 24.15 -19.17 -2.54
CA MET A 365 24.67 -20.45 -2.08
C MET A 365 23.69 -21.21 -1.17
N ASP A 366 22.74 -20.54 -0.53
CA ASP A 366 21.73 -21.21 0.28
C ASP A 366 20.67 -21.90 -0.60
N VAL A 367 20.18 -21.21 -1.64
CA VAL A 367 19.30 -21.83 -2.66
C VAL A 367 19.96 -23.06 -3.28
N VAL A 368 21.21 -22.92 -3.75
CA VAL A 368 21.91 -24.01 -4.45
C VAL A 368 22.25 -25.16 -3.50
N GLY A 369 22.62 -24.86 -2.25
CA GLY A 369 22.89 -25.86 -1.22
C GLY A 369 21.62 -26.65 -0.86
N ALA A 370 20.52 -25.95 -0.57
CA ALA A 370 19.24 -26.55 -0.28
C ALA A 370 18.74 -27.42 -1.46
N ALA A 371 18.85 -26.92 -2.70
CA ALA A 371 18.48 -27.67 -3.90
C ALA A 371 19.32 -28.94 -4.07
N ALA A 372 20.64 -28.88 -3.84
CA ALA A 372 21.52 -30.04 -3.88
C ALA A 372 21.12 -31.10 -2.85
N GLY A 373 20.72 -30.68 -1.63
CA GLY A 373 20.19 -31.57 -0.61
C GLY A 373 18.90 -32.27 -1.02
N ILE A 374 17.97 -31.58 -1.69
CA ILE A 374 16.74 -32.18 -2.24
C ILE A 374 17.09 -33.18 -3.37
N CYS A 375 18.06 -32.86 -4.23
CA CYS A 375 18.56 -33.79 -5.26
C CYS A 375 19.13 -35.08 -4.64
N CYS A 376 19.85 -34.99 -3.52
CA CYS A 376 20.31 -36.16 -2.76
C CYS A 376 19.13 -37.00 -2.27
N ILE A 377 18.10 -36.38 -1.66
CA ILE A 377 16.90 -37.09 -1.20
C ILE A 377 16.18 -37.80 -2.37
N ALA A 378 16.03 -37.11 -3.50
CA ALA A 378 15.42 -37.68 -4.70
C ALA A 378 16.22 -38.87 -5.23
N ARG A 379 17.54 -38.74 -5.35
CA ARG A 379 18.45 -39.80 -5.80
C ARG A 379 18.40 -41.02 -4.89
N LYS A 380 18.39 -40.86 -3.57
CA LYS A 380 18.24 -41.94 -2.58
C LYS A 380 16.95 -42.75 -2.80
N ARG A 381 15.89 -42.08 -3.33
CA ARG A 381 14.61 -42.72 -3.68
C ARG A 381 14.50 -43.20 -5.12
N GLY A 382 15.63 -43.24 -5.85
CA GLY A 382 15.67 -43.64 -7.25
C GLY A 382 14.99 -42.66 -8.21
N LYS A 383 14.77 -41.42 -7.79
CA LYS A 383 14.17 -40.35 -8.59
C LYS A 383 15.25 -39.37 -9.07
N LYS A 384 14.96 -38.68 -10.19
CA LYS A 384 15.77 -37.57 -10.67
C LYS A 384 15.05 -36.26 -10.34
N ALA A 385 15.79 -35.29 -9.81
CA ALA A 385 15.31 -33.93 -9.62
C ALA A 385 16.11 -32.98 -10.52
N GLN A 386 15.45 -31.95 -11.02
CA GLN A 386 16.08 -30.89 -11.81
C GLN A 386 16.03 -29.59 -11.04
N ILE A 387 17.17 -28.89 -10.99
CA ILE A 387 17.32 -27.58 -10.35
C ILE A 387 17.00 -26.53 -11.41
N VAL A 388 15.97 -25.75 -11.15
CA VAL A 388 15.52 -24.66 -12.03
C VAL A 388 16.27 -23.40 -11.63
N ILE A 389 17.16 -22.93 -12.50
CA ILE A 389 18.07 -21.83 -12.22
C ILE A 389 18.61 -21.21 -13.51
N ASP A 390 18.80 -19.90 -13.52
CA ASP A 390 19.59 -19.23 -14.55
C ASP A 390 21.08 -19.41 -14.26
N MET A 391 21.78 -20.15 -15.12
CA MET A 391 23.21 -20.44 -14.95
C MET A 391 24.10 -19.21 -15.15
N GLU A 392 23.62 -18.17 -15.84
CA GLU A 392 24.40 -16.96 -16.15
C GLU A 392 24.11 -15.83 -15.12
N ASP A 393 22.86 -15.69 -14.65
CA ASP A 393 22.44 -14.64 -13.74
C ASP A 393 22.21 -15.16 -12.32
N ASN A 394 23.30 -15.53 -11.63
CA ASN A 394 23.27 -15.97 -10.23
C ASN A 394 24.56 -15.60 -9.50
N VAL A 395 24.53 -15.58 -8.17
CA VAL A 395 25.70 -15.27 -7.32
C VAL A 395 26.46 -16.52 -6.86
N ALA A 396 25.93 -17.72 -7.11
CA ALA A 396 26.52 -19.00 -6.69
C ALA A 396 27.35 -19.69 -7.79
N LYS A 397 27.79 -18.97 -8.82
CA LYS A 397 28.57 -19.55 -9.97
C LYS A 397 29.67 -20.53 -9.59
N PRO A 398 30.53 -20.26 -8.58
CA PRO A 398 31.60 -21.21 -8.22
C PRO A 398 31.04 -22.55 -7.72
N LEU A 399 29.96 -22.52 -6.95
CA LEU A 399 29.29 -23.70 -6.41
C LEU A 399 28.58 -24.49 -7.52
N LEU A 400 27.83 -23.78 -8.39
CA LEU A 400 27.17 -24.39 -9.55
C LEU A 400 28.15 -25.08 -10.47
N SER A 401 29.29 -24.44 -10.79
CA SER A 401 30.34 -25.05 -11.62
C SER A 401 30.89 -26.32 -10.99
N LYS A 402 31.04 -26.36 -9.67
CA LYS A 402 31.50 -27.53 -8.93
C LYS A 402 30.49 -28.68 -9.00
N LEU A 403 29.19 -28.41 -8.84
CA LEU A 403 28.12 -29.42 -8.94
C LEU A 403 27.97 -29.91 -10.39
N ALA A 404 27.96 -29.01 -11.37
CA ALA A 404 27.80 -29.34 -12.79
C ALA A 404 28.91 -30.23 -13.33
N ALA A 405 30.10 -30.23 -12.70
CA ALA A 405 31.22 -31.11 -13.07
C ALA A 405 31.00 -32.58 -12.65
N LEU A 406 29.98 -32.85 -11.80
CA LEU A 406 29.68 -34.22 -11.33
C LEU A 406 28.81 -34.98 -12.34
N PRO A 407 29.07 -36.30 -12.57
CA PRO A 407 28.23 -37.11 -13.44
C PRO A 407 26.77 -37.17 -13.04
N GLU A 408 26.48 -37.11 -11.73
CA GLU A 408 25.13 -37.14 -11.14
C GLU A 408 24.30 -35.89 -11.47
N TYR A 409 24.99 -34.80 -11.81
CA TYR A 409 24.36 -33.48 -12.12
C TYR A 409 24.39 -33.16 -13.63
N LYS A 410 24.75 -34.11 -14.50
CA LYS A 410 24.91 -33.88 -15.93
C LYS A 410 23.71 -33.23 -16.62
N ASP A 411 22.48 -33.61 -16.19
CA ASP A 411 21.21 -33.10 -16.73
C ASP A 411 20.35 -32.51 -15.63
N ALA A 412 20.95 -32.09 -14.52
CA ALA A 412 20.24 -31.63 -13.33
C ALA A 412 19.84 -30.15 -13.39
N PHE A 413 20.49 -29.33 -14.21
CA PHE A 413 20.21 -27.91 -14.31
C PHE A 413 19.33 -27.61 -15.53
N ILE A 414 18.29 -26.77 -15.33
CA ILE A 414 17.33 -26.42 -16.37
C ILE A 414 16.89 -24.96 -16.20
N SER A 415 16.65 -24.25 -17.30
CA SER A 415 16.13 -22.90 -17.24
C SER A 415 14.65 -22.86 -16.80
N GLY A 416 14.18 -21.74 -16.24
CA GLY A 416 12.77 -21.58 -15.86
C GLY A 416 11.80 -21.83 -17.03
N ASN A 417 12.12 -21.34 -18.23
CA ASN A 417 11.31 -21.53 -19.43
C ASN A 417 11.27 -23.00 -19.88
N ASP A 418 12.40 -23.68 -19.91
CA ASP A 418 12.45 -25.08 -20.32
C ASP A 418 11.76 -25.98 -19.28
N ALA A 419 11.88 -25.68 -18.00
CA ALA A 419 11.17 -26.36 -16.93
C ALA A 419 9.65 -26.22 -17.08
N PHE A 420 9.16 -25.01 -17.34
CA PHE A 420 7.75 -24.75 -17.61
C PHE A 420 7.22 -25.54 -18.82
N ILE A 421 7.95 -25.54 -19.93
CA ILE A 421 7.57 -26.25 -21.15
C ILE A 421 7.55 -27.76 -20.94
N SER A 422 8.47 -28.29 -20.13
CA SER A 422 8.62 -29.73 -19.87
C SER A 422 7.77 -30.26 -18.71
N ALA A 423 7.13 -29.36 -17.94
CA ALA A 423 6.35 -29.72 -16.76
C ALA A 423 5.17 -30.64 -17.11
N GLN A 424 5.09 -31.80 -16.47
CA GLN A 424 4.02 -32.79 -16.66
C GLN A 424 2.96 -32.65 -15.56
N PRO A 425 1.70 -33.02 -15.83
CA PRO A 425 0.67 -33.11 -14.80
C PRO A 425 1.12 -34.00 -13.63
N GLY A 426 1.08 -33.46 -12.41
CA GLY A 426 1.53 -34.19 -11.21
C GLY A 426 3.02 -34.04 -10.90
N ALA A 427 3.76 -33.19 -11.60
CA ALA A 427 5.09 -32.80 -11.21
C ALA A 427 5.11 -32.20 -9.80
N LEU A 428 6.13 -32.52 -9.01
CA LEU A 428 6.40 -31.91 -7.72
C LEU A 428 7.39 -30.76 -7.91
N LEU A 429 6.99 -29.58 -7.45
CA LEU A 429 7.86 -28.43 -7.35
C LEU A 429 8.28 -28.22 -5.90
N VAL A 430 9.57 -28.26 -5.60
CA VAL A 430 10.12 -27.93 -4.29
C VAL A 430 10.70 -26.52 -4.36
N VAL A 431 10.10 -25.58 -3.66
CA VAL A 431 10.58 -24.20 -3.54
C VAL A 431 11.42 -24.10 -2.28
N VAL A 432 12.67 -23.64 -2.42
CA VAL A 432 13.61 -23.49 -1.32
C VAL A 432 14.04 -22.03 -1.17
N ASP A 433 14.26 -21.61 0.07
CA ASP A 433 14.82 -20.31 0.42
C ASP A 433 13.98 -19.09 -0.02
N THR A 434 12.71 -19.31 -0.27
CA THR A 434 11.72 -18.24 -0.44
C THR A 434 10.30 -18.77 -0.22
N ASN A 435 9.42 -17.91 0.29
CA ASN A 435 7.97 -18.20 0.37
C ASN A 435 7.16 -17.25 -0.53
N ARG A 436 7.79 -16.36 -1.29
CA ARG A 436 7.15 -15.33 -2.11
C ARG A 436 7.04 -15.77 -3.56
N PRO A 437 5.82 -15.79 -4.14
CA PRO A 437 5.62 -16.16 -5.55
C PRO A 437 6.30 -15.18 -6.53
N ASP A 438 6.40 -13.90 -6.18
CA ASP A 438 7.01 -12.85 -7.00
C ASP A 438 8.55 -12.83 -6.95
N LEU A 439 9.18 -13.65 -6.11
CA LEU A 439 10.65 -13.76 -6.01
C LEU A 439 11.21 -15.08 -6.54
N VAL A 440 10.36 -16.06 -6.87
CA VAL A 440 10.84 -17.35 -7.37
C VAL A 440 11.53 -17.23 -8.75
N GLU A 441 12.39 -18.15 -9.08
CA GLU A 441 13.09 -18.21 -10.36
C GLU A 441 12.14 -18.26 -11.58
N SER A 442 10.96 -18.89 -11.43
CA SER A 442 9.94 -18.98 -12.48
C SER A 442 8.53 -18.98 -11.89
N GLU A 443 7.83 -17.85 -11.96
CA GLU A 443 6.41 -17.76 -11.58
C GLU A 443 5.54 -18.66 -12.45
N GLN A 444 5.84 -18.75 -13.75
CA GLN A 444 5.08 -19.58 -14.69
C GLN A 444 5.14 -21.06 -14.31
N LEU A 445 6.29 -21.56 -13.86
CA LEU A 445 6.43 -22.92 -13.39
C LEU A 445 5.68 -23.13 -12.07
N LEU A 446 5.72 -22.16 -11.17
CA LEU A 446 4.97 -22.22 -9.91
C LEU A 446 3.47 -22.35 -10.16
N ASP A 447 2.92 -21.55 -11.07
CA ASP A 447 1.50 -21.57 -11.44
C ASP A 447 1.08 -22.87 -12.17
N ALA A 448 2.01 -23.47 -12.92
CA ALA A 448 1.76 -24.71 -13.64
C ALA A 448 1.75 -25.95 -12.74
N CYS A 449 2.40 -25.90 -11.57
CA CYS A 449 2.56 -27.04 -10.67
C CYS A 449 1.49 -27.06 -9.59
N ASN A 450 0.63 -28.09 -9.59
CA ASN A 450 -0.41 -28.29 -8.56
C ASN A 450 0.10 -28.92 -7.25
N ARG A 451 1.34 -29.41 -7.22
CA ARG A 451 1.97 -30.04 -6.04
C ARG A 451 3.23 -29.26 -5.71
N VAL A 452 3.13 -28.37 -4.74
CA VAL A 452 4.22 -27.50 -4.31
C VAL A 452 4.62 -27.87 -2.88
N ALA A 453 5.93 -27.96 -2.62
CA ALA A 453 6.51 -28.05 -1.28
C ALA A 453 7.38 -26.83 -1.05
N VAL A 454 7.20 -26.11 0.05
CA VAL A 454 7.98 -24.91 0.41
C VAL A 454 8.87 -25.23 1.62
N ILE A 455 10.16 -24.93 1.53
CA ILE A 455 11.15 -25.05 2.61
C ILE A 455 11.87 -23.71 2.74
N ASP A 456 11.54 -22.94 3.76
CA ASP A 456 11.99 -21.56 3.88
C ASP A 456 12.19 -21.13 5.33
N HIS A 457 13.19 -20.27 5.54
CA HIS A 457 13.54 -19.69 6.84
C HIS A 457 13.26 -18.19 6.94
N HIS A 458 12.83 -17.55 5.86
CA HIS A 458 12.46 -16.14 5.86
C HIS A 458 11.17 -15.89 6.63
N ARG A 459 10.97 -14.70 7.17
CA ARG A 459 9.67 -14.31 7.72
C ARG A 459 8.63 -14.30 6.60
N ARG A 460 7.47 -14.90 6.88
CA ARG A 460 6.39 -14.97 5.90
C ARG A 460 5.96 -13.56 5.47
N ALA A 461 5.92 -13.32 4.18
CA ALA A 461 5.43 -12.09 3.58
C ALA A 461 3.89 -12.06 3.54
N ALA A 462 3.29 -10.90 3.28
CA ALA A 462 1.84 -10.80 3.04
C ALA A 462 1.45 -11.58 1.76
N ASN A 463 2.26 -11.44 0.69
CA ASN A 463 2.15 -12.25 -0.52
C ASN A 463 3.04 -13.50 -0.38
N TYR A 464 2.46 -14.66 -0.11
CA TYR A 464 3.17 -15.92 0.06
C TYR A 464 2.48 -17.06 -0.70
N ILE A 465 3.18 -18.17 -0.94
CA ILE A 465 2.65 -19.36 -1.61
C ILE A 465 1.66 -20.06 -0.67
N GLU A 466 0.35 -19.80 -0.87
CA GLU A 466 -0.72 -20.27 0.02
C GLU A 466 -1.02 -21.76 -0.13
N SER A 467 -1.04 -22.28 -1.38
CA SER A 467 -1.51 -23.62 -1.72
C SER A 467 -0.39 -24.65 -1.77
N ALA A 468 0.54 -24.67 -0.79
CA ALA A 468 1.58 -25.68 -0.71
C ALA A 468 1.07 -26.98 -0.09
N ALA A 469 1.32 -28.12 -0.74
CA ALA A 469 1.04 -29.46 -0.21
C ALA A 469 1.91 -29.78 1.03
N LEU A 470 3.10 -29.16 1.12
CA LEU A 470 3.97 -29.20 2.28
C LEU A 470 4.56 -27.80 2.50
N ASN A 471 4.47 -27.30 3.73
CA ASN A 471 5.06 -26.02 4.10
C ASN A 471 5.95 -26.20 5.34
N PHE A 472 7.27 -26.34 5.12
CA PHE A 472 8.28 -26.38 6.17
C PHE A 472 8.93 -25.01 6.32
N HIS A 473 8.23 -24.14 7.01
CA HIS A 473 8.62 -22.78 7.25
C HIS A 473 9.07 -22.60 8.71
N GLU A 474 10.33 -22.18 8.92
CA GLU A 474 10.98 -22.04 10.26
C GLU A 474 11.83 -20.77 10.33
N PRO A 475 11.26 -19.62 10.71
CA PRO A 475 11.99 -18.33 10.77
C PRO A 475 13.16 -18.29 11.77
N TYR A 476 13.29 -19.29 12.61
CA TYR A 476 14.38 -19.42 13.57
C TYR A 476 15.57 -20.25 13.05
N ALA A 477 15.40 -20.95 11.96
CA ALA A 477 16.52 -21.61 11.30
C ALA A 477 17.46 -20.57 10.70
N SER A 478 18.74 -20.89 10.64
CA SER A 478 19.73 -19.97 10.09
C SER A 478 19.62 -19.84 8.58
N SER A 479 19.21 -20.91 7.88
CA SER A 479 19.20 -21.02 6.42
C SER A 479 18.26 -22.14 5.94
N ALA A 480 17.86 -22.11 4.67
CA ALA A 480 17.13 -23.22 4.04
C ALA A 480 18.01 -24.47 3.96
N SER A 481 19.33 -24.33 3.75
CA SER A 481 20.30 -25.44 3.82
C SER A 481 20.34 -26.12 5.20
N GLU A 482 20.19 -25.38 6.31
CA GLU A 482 20.01 -25.96 7.64
C GLU A 482 18.77 -26.83 7.68
N LEU A 483 17.62 -26.29 7.23
CA LEU A 483 16.34 -27.02 7.23
C LEU A 483 16.41 -28.29 6.38
N VAL A 484 16.98 -28.21 5.18
CA VAL A 484 17.15 -29.39 4.32
C VAL A 484 18.12 -30.40 4.95
N THR A 485 19.19 -29.92 5.63
CA THR A 485 20.11 -30.81 6.36
C THR A 485 19.40 -31.54 7.52
N GLU A 486 18.47 -30.88 8.21
CA GLU A 486 17.66 -31.54 9.22
C GLU A 486 16.75 -32.63 8.62
N LEU A 487 16.12 -32.36 7.46
CA LEU A 487 15.32 -33.37 6.77
C LEU A 487 16.18 -34.56 6.32
N LEU A 488 17.39 -34.30 5.83
CA LEU A 488 18.36 -35.33 5.43
C LEU A 488 18.72 -36.27 6.56
N GLN A 489 18.82 -35.82 7.82
CA GLN A 489 19.09 -36.67 8.98
C GLN A 489 18.05 -37.79 9.20
N TYR A 490 16.84 -37.65 8.65
CA TYR A 490 15.76 -38.63 8.71
C TYR A 490 15.57 -39.42 7.41
N LEU A 491 16.06 -38.89 6.28
CA LEU A 491 15.77 -39.41 4.93
C LEU A 491 16.96 -40.05 4.25
N ALA A 492 18.19 -39.80 4.74
CA ALA A 492 19.43 -40.27 4.13
C ALA A 492 20.50 -40.52 5.21
N ASP A 493 21.43 -41.43 4.91
CA ASP A 493 22.63 -41.59 5.71
C ASP A 493 23.72 -40.61 5.25
N PRO A 494 24.67 -40.22 6.10
CA PRO A 494 25.78 -39.35 5.70
C PRO A 494 26.56 -39.83 4.46
N THR A 495 26.57 -41.13 4.23
CA THR A 495 27.26 -41.77 3.06
C THR A 495 26.47 -41.64 1.76
N ASP A 496 25.20 -41.27 1.79
CA ASP A 496 24.38 -41.05 0.59
C ASP A 496 24.65 -39.68 -0.06
N LEU A 497 25.14 -38.72 0.72
CA LEU A 497 25.52 -37.40 0.21
C LEU A 497 26.85 -37.47 -0.52
N LEU A 498 26.89 -36.87 -1.71
CA LEU A 498 28.14 -36.56 -2.36
C LEU A 498 28.91 -35.49 -1.56
N ARG A 499 30.24 -35.55 -1.57
CA ARG A 499 31.07 -34.53 -0.89
C ARG A 499 30.70 -33.11 -1.33
N ALA A 500 30.49 -32.88 -2.62
CA ALA A 500 30.11 -31.56 -3.13
C ALA A 500 28.72 -31.11 -2.66
N GLU A 501 27.76 -32.04 -2.47
CA GLU A 501 26.44 -31.71 -1.91
C GLU A 501 26.53 -31.30 -0.43
N SER A 502 27.35 -32.02 0.35
CA SER A 502 27.61 -31.68 1.74
C SER A 502 28.32 -30.32 1.86
N GLU A 503 29.26 -30.02 0.96
CA GLU A 503 29.94 -28.72 0.89
C GLU A 503 28.98 -27.60 0.43
N ALA A 504 28.03 -27.89 -0.49
CA ALA A 504 27.03 -26.96 -0.95
C ALA A 504 26.07 -26.55 0.18
N LEU A 505 25.53 -27.53 0.93
CA LEU A 505 24.69 -27.29 2.09
C LEU A 505 25.43 -26.49 3.19
N LEU A 506 26.70 -26.85 3.45
CA LEU A 506 27.51 -26.13 4.43
C LEU A 506 27.82 -24.69 3.95
N ALA A 507 28.00 -24.46 2.65
CA ALA A 507 28.20 -23.13 2.10
C ALA A 507 26.95 -22.25 2.28
N GLY A 508 25.73 -22.77 2.09
CA GLY A 508 24.49 -22.06 2.38
C GLY A 508 24.42 -21.64 3.85
N ILE A 509 24.66 -22.56 4.78
CA ILE A 509 24.71 -22.26 6.23
C ILE A 509 25.76 -21.19 6.52
N VAL A 510 26.97 -21.29 5.96
CA VAL A 510 28.05 -20.32 6.19
C VAL A 510 27.69 -18.94 5.65
N LEU A 511 27.01 -18.86 4.51
CA LEU A 511 26.56 -17.60 3.91
C LEU A 511 25.62 -16.86 4.88
N ASP A 512 24.54 -17.48 5.27
CA ASP A 512 23.46 -16.87 6.04
C ASP A 512 23.82 -16.61 7.50
N THR A 513 24.69 -17.44 8.06
CA THR A 513 25.22 -17.23 9.42
C THR A 513 26.42 -16.28 9.46
N LYS A 514 26.86 -15.77 8.32
CA LYS A 514 28.12 -15.01 8.21
C LYS A 514 29.26 -15.70 8.94
N ASN A 515 29.52 -16.93 8.53
CA ASN A 515 30.53 -17.79 9.12
C ASN A 515 30.29 -18.08 10.63
N PHE A 516 29.04 -18.46 10.96
CA PHE A 516 28.59 -18.79 12.33
C PHE A 516 28.65 -17.62 13.34
N THR A 517 28.63 -16.37 12.85
CA THR A 517 28.63 -15.18 13.72
C THR A 517 27.23 -14.66 13.99
N MET A 518 26.27 -14.91 13.10
CA MET A 518 24.90 -14.40 13.19
C MET A 518 23.88 -15.55 13.04
N ARG A 519 22.70 -15.39 13.64
CA ARG A 519 21.57 -16.34 13.56
C ARG A 519 21.95 -17.81 13.80
N THR A 520 22.99 -18.06 14.59
CA THR A 520 23.56 -19.39 14.82
C THR A 520 23.02 -19.97 16.12
N GLY A 521 22.27 -21.06 16.03
CA GLY A 521 21.72 -21.80 17.17
C GLY A 521 22.36 -23.18 17.32
N GLY A 522 21.92 -23.95 18.32
CA GLY A 522 22.36 -25.32 18.51
C GLY A 522 22.07 -26.23 17.31
N ARG A 523 20.91 -26.02 16.64
CA ARG A 523 20.49 -26.73 15.42
C ARG A 523 21.46 -26.50 14.26
N THR A 524 21.94 -25.27 14.08
CA THR A 524 22.92 -24.90 13.06
C THR A 524 24.22 -25.67 13.21
N PHE A 525 24.75 -25.77 14.44
CA PHE A 525 25.94 -26.57 14.73
C PHE A 525 25.69 -28.08 14.57
N GLU A 526 24.51 -28.60 14.94
CA GLU A 526 24.14 -30.01 14.68
C GLU A 526 24.12 -30.33 13.18
N ALA A 527 23.53 -29.42 12.36
CA ALA A 527 23.52 -29.53 10.90
C ALA A 527 24.95 -29.48 10.32
N ALA A 528 25.75 -28.52 10.71
CA ALA A 528 27.14 -28.42 10.28
C ALA A 528 27.97 -29.66 10.65
N ALA A 529 27.77 -30.19 11.87
CA ALA A 529 28.44 -31.43 12.32
C ALA A 529 27.98 -32.66 11.49
N PHE A 530 26.70 -32.74 11.11
CA PHE A 530 26.21 -33.78 10.21
C PHE A 530 26.90 -33.70 8.83
N LEU A 531 26.92 -32.52 8.21
CA LEU A 531 27.55 -32.27 6.92
C LEU A 531 29.07 -32.55 6.97
N ARG A 532 29.73 -32.23 8.05
CA ARG A 532 31.14 -32.57 8.25
C ARG A 532 31.39 -34.09 8.26
N ARG A 533 30.50 -34.87 8.93
CA ARG A 533 30.53 -36.33 8.90
C ARG A 533 30.22 -36.90 7.50
N ALA A 534 29.36 -36.20 6.73
CA ALA A 534 29.06 -36.55 5.33
C ALA A 534 30.19 -36.21 4.34
N GLY A 535 31.28 -35.64 4.82
CA GLY A 535 32.51 -35.41 3.99
C GLY A 535 32.75 -33.96 3.58
N ALA A 536 31.94 -33.00 4.02
CA ALA A 536 32.19 -31.58 3.72
C ALA A 536 33.54 -31.14 4.28
N ASP A 537 34.34 -30.45 3.45
CA ASP A 537 35.62 -29.84 3.84
C ASP A 537 35.45 -28.32 4.01
N THR A 538 35.69 -27.84 5.22
CA THR A 538 35.54 -26.43 5.55
C THR A 538 36.47 -25.52 4.78
N SER A 539 37.67 -26.03 4.40
CA SER A 539 38.64 -25.27 3.60
C SER A 539 38.12 -25.10 2.15
N ASP A 540 37.47 -26.13 1.59
CA ASP A 540 36.89 -26.07 0.25
C ASP A 540 35.63 -25.17 0.26
N VAL A 541 34.83 -25.19 1.32
CA VAL A 541 33.74 -24.26 1.52
C VAL A 541 34.25 -22.81 1.60
N GLN A 542 35.30 -22.57 2.39
CA GLN A 542 35.89 -21.23 2.49
C GLN A 542 36.42 -20.69 1.14
N ARG A 543 36.91 -21.56 0.26
CA ARG A 543 37.35 -21.16 -1.10
C ARG A 543 36.21 -20.62 -1.96
N LEU A 544 34.98 -21.07 -1.74
CA LEU A 544 33.80 -20.58 -2.48
C LEU A 544 33.49 -19.09 -2.20
N PHE A 545 33.92 -18.58 -1.06
CA PHE A 545 33.74 -17.18 -0.63
C PHE A 545 34.92 -16.26 -0.97
N GLN A 546 35.99 -16.81 -1.62
CA GLN A 546 37.12 -15.98 -1.99
C GLN A 546 36.71 -14.95 -3.03
N SER A 547 37.10 -13.71 -2.79
CA SER A 547 36.91 -12.59 -3.72
C SER A 547 38.20 -12.45 -4.59
N ASP A 548 38.02 -11.93 -5.79
CA ASP A 548 39.14 -11.52 -6.62
C ASP A 548 39.78 -10.22 -6.07
N LEU A 549 41.02 -9.96 -6.46
CA LEU A 549 41.76 -8.79 -5.99
C LEU A 549 41.09 -7.48 -6.41
N ALA A 550 40.46 -7.42 -7.60
CA ALA A 550 39.82 -6.23 -8.12
C ALA A 550 38.59 -5.85 -7.28
N GLY A 551 37.72 -6.82 -7.00
CA GLY A 551 36.54 -6.60 -6.14
C GLY A 551 36.92 -6.27 -4.68
N MET A 552 38.08 -6.81 -4.21
CA MET A 552 38.61 -6.43 -2.90
C MET A 552 39.04 -4.96 -2.87
N ILE A 553 39.79 -4.50 -3.87
CA ILE A 553 40.21 -3.09 -3.98
C ILE A 553 38.97 -2.16 -4.04
N GLU A 554 37.99 -2.52 -4.83
CA GLU A 554 36.76 -1.70 -4.94
C GLU A 554 36.01 -1.58 -3.61
N ARG A 555 35.87 -2.66 -2.83
CA ARG A 555 35.28 -2.61 -1.49
C ARG A 555 36.07 -1.73 -0.53
N TYR A 556 37.40 -1.82 -0.52
CA TYR A 556 38.24 -0.97 0.32
C TYR A 556 38.16 0.51 -0.06
N GLU A 557 37.99 0.83 -1.34
CA GLU A 557 37.69 2.20 -1.77
C GLU A 557 36.38 2.73 -1.16
N ILE A 558 35.32 1.89 -1.07
CA ILE A 558 34.06 2.26 -0.42
C ILE A 558 34.28 2.46 1.09
N ILE A 559 34.91 1.49 1.75
CA ILE A 559 35.15 1.49 3.19
C ILE A 559 35.95 2.72 3.62
N ARG A 560 36.89 3.17 2.81
CA ARG A 560 37.71 4.36 3.07
C ARG A 560 36.90 5.66 3.16
N HIS A 561 35.71 5.70 2.56
CA HIS A 561 34.78 6.85 2.63
C HIS A 561 33.81 6.75 3.81
N ALA A 562 33.95 5.74 4.67
CA ALA A 562 33.05 5.59 5.80
C ALA A 562 33.31 6.64 6.89
N GLU A 563 32.26 7.25 7.38
CA GLU A 563 32.23 8.15 8.52
C GLU A 563 31.39 7.54 9.64
N LEU A 564 31.76 7.79 10.89
CA LEU A 564 30.99 7.33 12.04
C LEU A 564 29.92 8.38 12.39
N VAL A 565 28.69 7.92 12.47
CA VAL A 565 27.51 8.71 12.88
C VAL A 565 27.04 8.15 14.23
N ASN A 566 26.74 9.03 15.18
CA ASN A 566 26.35 8.71 16.56
C ASN A 566 27.31 7.78 17.33
N GLY A 567 28.51 7.54 16.78
CA GLY A 567 29.57 6.77 17.40
C GLY A 567 29.57 5.27 17.10
N ASP A 568 28.47 4.71 16.55
CA ASP A 568 28.28 3.28 16.33
C ASP A 568 27.67 2.90 14.97
N ILE A 569 27.33 3.88 14.14
CA ILE A 569 26.83 3.68 12.77
C ILE A 569 27.86 4.14 11.76
N ALA A 570 28.30 3.25 10.88
CA ALA A 570 29.20 3.60 9.79
C ALA A 570 28.42 3.95 8.52
N VAL A 571 28.62 5.15 7.97
CA VAL A 571 27.97 5.61 6.74
C VAL A 571 29.04 5.88 5.69
N ALA A 572 29.02 5.14 4.58
CA ALA A 572 29.89 5.35 3.43
C ALA A 572 29.08 5.88 2.25
N ALA A 573 29.43 7.06 1.74
CA ALA A 573 28.79 7.71 0.60
C ALA A 573 29.77 7.80 -0.57
N VAL A 574 29.39 7.26 -1.73
CA VAL A 574 30.26 7.17 -2.91
C VAL A 574 29.53 7.65 -4.16
N GLU A 575 30.08 8.65 -4.85
CA GLU A 575 29.52 9.22 -6.08
C GLU A 575 29.80 8.38 -7.35
N LYS A 576 30.20 7.12 -7.19
CA LYS A 576 30.50 6.21 -8.28
C LYS A 576 29.38 5.20 -8.46
N GLU A 577 29.12 4.78 -9.69
CA GLU A 577 28.30 3.59 -9.93
C GLU A 577 29.02 2.36 -9.42
N ILE A 578 28.35 1.61 -8.55
CA ILE A 578 28.87 0.41 -7.92
C ILE A 578 27.86 -0.70 -8.08
N ASP A 579 28.35 -1.91 -8.27
CA ASP A 579 27.53 -3.12 -8.26
C ASP A 579 26.91 -3.35 -6.87
N ARG A 580 25.63 -3.73 -6.87
CA ARG A 580 24.84 -3.97 -5.65
C ARG A 580 25.49 -4.97 -4.69
N VAL A 581 26.12 -6.03 -5.25
CA VAL A 581 26.78 -7.07 -4.44
C VAL A 581 28.03 -6.52 -3.77
N THR A 582 28.81 -5.71 -4.47
CA THR A 582 30.01 -5.04 -3.94
C THR A 582 29.65 -4.06 -2.82
N ALA A 583 28.60 -3.24 -2.99
CA ALA A 583 28.11 -2.33 -1.96
C ALA A 583 27.62 -3.09 -0.71
N ALA A 584 26.87 -4.18 -0.91
CA ALA A 584 26.39 -5.03 0.18
C ALA A 584 27.55 -5.67 0.96
N LYS A 585 28.57 -6.19 0.26
CA LYS A 585 29.78 -6.75 0.89
C LYS A 585 30.59 -5.69 1.64
N ALA A 586 30.66 -4.46 1.13
CA ALA A 586 31.31 -3.36 1.84
C ALA A 586 30.58 -2.99 3.13
N ALA A 587 29.24 -2.96 3.10
CA ALA A 587 28.45 -2.74 4.29
C ALA A 587 28.66 -3.87 5.33
N ASP A 588 28.71 -5.13 4.89
CA ASP A 588 29.00 -6.25 5.78
C ASP A 588 30.42 -6.18 6.39
N GLU A 589 31.40 -5.74 5.61
CA GLU A 589 32.79 -5.61 6.06
C GLU A 589 32.95 -4.48 7.07
N LEU A 590 32.22 -3.37 6.93
CA LEU A 590 32.16 -2.29 7.95
C LEU A 590 31.67 -2.80 9.31
N LEU A 591 30.73 -3.75 9.36
CA LEU A 591 30.26 -4.37 10.61
C LEU A 591 31.31 -5.24 11.31
N THR A 592 32.41 -5.62 10.64
CA THR A 592 33.49 -6.37 11.28
C THR A 592 34.41 -5.48 12.10
N LEU A 593 34.28 -4.15 11.99
CA LEU A 593 35.08 -3.19 12.74
C LEU A 593 34.53 -3.03 14.17
N SER A 594 35.44 -2.96 15.14
CA SER A 594 35.06 -2.81 16.54
C SER A 594 34.31 -1.50 16.79
N GLY A 595 33.17 -1.58 17.51
CA GLY A 595 32.34 -0.43 17.87
C GLY A 595 31.31 -0.01 16.81
N ILE A 596 31.21 -0.76 15.70
CA ILE A 596 30.18 -0.51 14.68
C ILE A 596 29.05 -1.52 14.87
N HIS A 597 27.84 -1.00 15.09
CA HIS A 597 26.63 -1.80 15.30
C HIS A 597 25.70 -1.79 14.06
N ALA A 598 25.81 -0.76 13.22
CA ALA A 598 25.14 -0.69 11.93
C ALA A 598 26.03 -0.02 10.88
N SER A 599 25.78 -0.33 9.60
CA SER A 599 26.48 0.27 8.47
C SER A 599 25.51 0.56 7.34
N VAL A 600 25.75 1.67 6.63
CA VAL A 600 25.00 2.04 5.42
C VAL A 600 25.97 2.48 4.33
N VAL A 601 25.82 1.90 3.15
CA VAL A 601 26.57 2.29 1.95
C VAL A 601 25.59 2.92 0.97
N LEU A 602 25.87 4.19 0.60
CA LEU A 602 25.15 4.93 -0.42
C LEU A 602 26.02 4.98 -1.69
N TYR A 603 25.42 4.70 -2.83
CA TYR A 603 26.13 4.73 -4.10
C TYR A 603 25.23 5.15 -5.26
N LYS A 604 25.82 5.77 -6.25
CA LYS A 604 25.10 6.23 -7.44
C LYS A 604 24.60 5.03 -8.27
N HIS A 605 23.37 5.12 -8.78
CA HIS A 605 22.79 4.17 -9.71
C HIS A 605 21.88 4.87 -10.72
N GLY A 606 22.32 4.99 -11.96
CA GLY A 606 21.59 5.74 -12.99
C GLY A 606 21.39 7.21 -12.62
N THR A 607 20.13 7.68 -12.56
CA THR A 607 19.74 9.04 -12.15
C THR A 607 19.50 9.19 -10.65
N GLY A 608 19.62 8.09 -9.87
CA GLY A 608 19.34 8.08 -8.45
C GLY A 608 20.46 7.47 -7.60
N VAL A 609 20.12 7.17 -6.35
CA VAL A 609 21.03 6.63 -5.34
C VAL A 609 20.45 5.37 -4.74
N ASN A 610 21.24 4.32 -4.70
CA ASN A 610 20.92 3.09 -3.99
C ASN A 610 21.57 3.07 -2.61
N LEU A 611 20.89 2.43 -1.66
CA LEU A 611 21.34 2.26 -0.29
C LEU A 611 21.40 0.78 0.07
N SER A 612 22.46 0.37 0.75
CA SER A 612 22.59 -0.96 1.34
C SER A 612 22.92 -0.82 2.82
N ALA A 613 22.01 -1.27 3.68
CA ALA A 613 22.13 -1.16 5.14
C ALA A 613 22.28 -2.54 5.79
N ARG A 614 23.11 -2.61 6.83
CA ARG A 614 23.40 -3.81 7.62
C ARG A 614 23.42 -3.46 9.10
N SER A 615 23.10 -4.45 9.97
CA SER A 615 23.14 -4.30 11.42
C SER A 615 23.48 -5.62 12.10
N LEU A 616 24.10 -5.53 13.28
CA LEU A 616 24.29 -6.66 14.19
C LEU A 616 23.01 -7.03 14.97
N GLY A 617 21.92 -6.26 14.79
CA GLY A 617 20.60 -6.49 15.38
C GLY A 617 20.25 -5.61 16.58
N GLU A 618 21.14 -4.75 17.03
CA GLU A 618 20.89 -3.75 18.05
C GLU A 618 20.16 -2.53 17.47
N ILE A 619 20.56 -2.13 16.27
CA ILE A 619 19.92 -1.05 15.48
C ILE A 619 19.07 -1.69 14.40
N ASN A 620 17.79 -1.33 14.33
CA ASN A 620 16.88 -1.84 13.31
C ASN A 620 16.97 -1.01 12.02
N VAL A 621 17.81 -1.46 11.07
CA VAL A 621 18.02 -0.77 9.80
C VAL A 621 16.79 -0.75 8.88
N GLN A 622 15.81 -1.61 9.09
CA GLN A 622 14.55 -1.59 8.33
C GLN A 622 13.80 -0.27 8.56
N PHE A 623 13.61 0.16 9.82
CA PHE A 623 12.91 1.40 10.12
C PHE A 623 13.60 2.63 9.52
N ILE A 624 14.94 2.65 9.54
CA ILE A 624 15.71 3.74 8.93
C ILE A 624 15.49 3.76 7.40
N MET A 625 15.52 2.59 6.75
CA MET A 625 15.33 2.50 5.29
C MET A 625 13.90 2.78 4.86
N GLU A 626 12.89 2.41 5.63
CA GLU A 626 11.48 2.70 5.34
C GLU A 626 11.20 4.21 5.26
N LYS A 627 11.86 5.04 6.08
CA LYS A 627 11.79 6.51 6.00
C LYS A 627 12.34 7.08 4.69
N LEU A 628 13.19 6.30 4.00
CA LEU A 628 13.76 6.65 2.70
C LEU A 628 13.03 5.97 1.53
N GLY A 629 11.88 5.31 1.79
CA GLY A 629 11.12 4.57 0.78
C GLY A 629 11.70 3.20 0.44
N GLY A 630 12.62 2.70 1.26
CA GLY A 630 13.21 1.37 1.16
C GLY A 630 12.52 0.33 2.02
N GLY A 631 13.17 -0.81 2.26
CA GLY A 631 12.65 -1.89 3.09
C GLY A 631 13.68 -2.97 3.36
N GLY A 632 13.25 -4.03 4.04
CA GLY A 632 14.13 -5.15 4.39
C GLY A 632 13.73 -5.81 5.71
N ASN A 633 14.72 -6.21 6.48
CA ASN A 633 14.53 -6.71 7.84
C ASN A 633 15.43 -5.96 8.83
N SER A 634 15.33 -6.28 10.12
CA SER A 634 16.06 -5.57 11.19
C SER A 634 17.58 -5.55 11.02
N THR A 635 18.16 -6.55 10.35
CA THR A 635 19.62 -6.70 10.19
C THR A 635 20.10 -6.40 8.77
N THR A 636 19.19 -6.44 7.78
CA THR A 636 19.53 -6.24 6.37
C THR A 636 18.40 -5.47 5.70
N ALA A 637 18.69 -4.30 5.18
CA ALA A 637 17.73 -3.47 4.48
C ALA A 637 18.39 -2.73 3.31
N GLY A 638 17.59 -2.18 2.43
CA GLY A 638 18.06 -1.40 1.31
C GLY A 638 16.99 -0.45 0.79
N GLY A 639 17.39 0.48 -0.04
CA GLY A 639 16.47 1.44 -0.64
C GLY A 639 17.02 2.00 -1.95
N GLN A 640 16.13 2.61 -2.71
CA GLN A 640 16.47 3.35 -3.92
C GLN A 640 15.73 4.68 -3.90
N VAL A 641 16.46 5.76 -4.08
CA VAL A 641 15.92 7.11 -4.19
C VAL A 641 16.19 7.61 -5.60
N ASN A 642 15.13 7.79 -6.37
CA ASN A 642 15.22 8.26 -7.76
C ASN A 642 15.42 9.77 -7.81
N ASP A 643 16.07 10.24 -8.88
CA ASP A 643 16.25 11.67 -9.20
C ASP A 643 16.83 12.50 -8.02
N ALA A 644 17.78 11.93 -7.29
CA ALA A 644 18.46 12.58 -6.16
C ALA A 644 19.98 12.42 -6.25
N THR A 645 20.72 13.34 -5.66
CA THR A 645 22.17 13.27 -5.52
C THR A 645 22.57 12.47 -4.27
N VAL A 646 23.81 11.96 -4.24
CA VAL A 646 24.33 11.22 -3.09
C VAL A 646 24.32 12.07 -1.82
N ASP A 647 24.67 13.36 -1.93
CA ASP A 647 24.66 14.30 -0.80
C ASP A 647 23.26 14.54 -0.24
N GLU A 648 22.25 14.74 -1.11
CA GLU A 648 20.85 14.89 -0.67
C GLU A 648 20.32 13.65 0.05
N VAL A 649 20.63 12.45 -0.47
CA VAL A 649 20.19 11.20 0.17
C VAL A 649 20.96 10.96 1.47
N ARG A 650 22.24 11.36 1.54
CA ARG A 650 23.03 11.31 2.77
C ARG A 650 22.42 12.19 3.86
N GLU A 651 22.04 13.43 3.54
CA GLU A 651 21.38 14.32 4.52
C GLU A 651 20.04 13.72 5.03
N ARG A 652 19.22 13.16 4.13
CA ARG A 652 17.98 12.47 4.50
C ARG A 652 18.23 11.25 5.38
N LEU A 653 19.28 10.48 5.08
CA LEU A 653 19.68 9.32 5.89
C LEU A 653 20.10 9.75 7.29
N LEU A 654 20.92 10.80 7.42
CA LEU A 654 21.34 11.31 8.73
C LEU A 654 20.15 11.78 9.56
N ALA A 655 19.20 12.50 8.95
CA ALA A 655 17.96 12.90 9.62
C ALA A 655 17.11 11.69 10.08
N ALA A 656 17.03 10.64 9.25
CA ALA A 656 16.31 9.40 9.59
C ALA A 656 17.00 8.61 10.71
N ILE A 657 18.33 8.63 10.78
CA ILE A 657 19.11 8.03 11.87
C ILE A 657 18.88 8.81 13.17
N ASP A 658 18.96 10.14 13.14
CA ASP A 658 18.78 10.98 14.33
C ASP A 658 17.36 10.77 14.90
N GLU A 659 16.33 10.79 14.06
CA GLU A 659 14.94 10.53 14.47
C GLU A 659 14.77 9.13 15.06
N TYR A 660 15.41 8.10 14.48
CA TYR A 660 15.38 6.73 15.03
C TYR A 660 16.05 6.62 16.39
N MET A 661 17.11 7.39 16.64
CA MET A 661 17.84 7.39 17.92
C MET A 661 17.13 8.19 19.02
N GLU A 662 16.25 9.13 18.66
CA GLU A 662 15.41 9.89 19.60
C GLU A 662 14.14 9.13 20.02
N GLU A 663 13.64 8.17 19.20
CA GLU A 663 12.50 7.26 19.52
C GLU A 663 12.92 6.09 20.44
#